data_29e9960355ca4469a94367f77c321e9a
#
_entry.id   29e9960355ca4469a94367f77c321e9a
#
_cell.length_a   1.000
_cell.length_b   1.000
_cell.length_c   1.000
_cell.angle_alpha   90.00
_cell.angle_beta   90.00
_cell.angle_gamma   90.00
#
_symmetry.space_group_name_H-M   'P 1'
#
loop_
_entity.id
_entity.type
_entity.pdbx_description
1 polymer ?
#
loop_
_entity_poly.entity_id
_entity_poly.type
_entity_poly.pdbx_seq_one_letter_code
_entity_poly.pdbx_strand_id
1 'polypeptide(L)'
;MQNQDQSKLYIELKNIVPKNVLTTKNKARTWAYGYNEKYNFVVISKTGQIESIINVSGLNIALPKIPKEVFKRSTKKEEQYWENKILPKQLSRIKSIFQWHETPASFKNEWVDYVENEFNFREQGFWFLNNGKQTYITGTHYMYLQWTKIDIGSPDFREANRIFYIFWEACKADKRSFGMDYLKIRRSGFSFMASCEGVNTGTITKDARIGILSKTGADAKKMFTDKIVPISNNYPFFFKPIQDGMDKPKTELAYRVPASKITKKNMYLTEDQELEGLDTTIDWKNTGDNSYDGEKLRLLLHDESGKWERPDNILNNWRVTKTCLRLGSKIVGKCMMGSTSNALDKGGANFKKLYNDSDCANRNSNGQTKSGLYSLFIPMEWNMEGFIDMYGMPVFENPKIPSLGIDGEMITQGAINYWQNEVDSLSNDPDALNEFYRQFPRTESHAFRDESKQSLFNLTKIYQQIDYNDSLIIGRNITQGSFSWENGIKDTKVIWSPDKRGRFFVSWLPERSLQNSVTIKNGRKYPGNEHVGSFGCDSYDISGVVVGKGSNGSLHGMTKFNMDNAPSNEFFLEYIARPQTAEIFFEEILMACVFYGMPILCENNKPRLLYHFKNRGYRGFSINRPDKTFNKLSKTEKELGGIPNSSEDVKQSHASAIESYIEKHVGLDLIQSYRNDDEMGVMYFQRTLEDWAKFDINNR
;
A
#
# COMPACT_ATOMS: atom_id res chain seq x y z
N MET A 1 19.21 19.37 -4.86
CA MET A 1 18.50 18.79 -6.04
C MET A 1 17.81 17.46 -5.76
N GLN A 2 17.46 17.15 -4.50
CA GLN A 2 17.00 15.80 -4.10
C GLN A 2 15.54 15.72 -3.61
N ASN A 3 14.82 16.83 -3.48
CA ASN A 3 13.44 16.83 -2.94
C ASN A 3 12.32 16.85 -3.98
N GLN A 4 12.61 16.66 -5.29
CA GLN A 4 11.57 16.79 -6.33
C GLN A 4 10.80 15.50 -6.66
N ASP A 5 11.25 14.31 -6.23
CA ASP A 5 10.59 13.05 -6.61
C ASP A 5 9.60 12.49 -5.57
N GLN A 6 9.70 12.86 -4.31
CA GLN A 6 8.76 12.37 -3.27
C GLN A 6 7.38 13.06 -3.30
N SER A 7 7.26 14.22 -3.93
CA SER A 7 6.00 14.96 -4.05
C SER A 7 5.12 14.54 -5.24
N LYS A 8 5.51 13.53 -6.02
CA LYS A 8 4.73 13.13 -7.19
C LYS A 8 3.86 11.93 -6.87
N LEU A 9 2.55 12.17 -6.73
CA LEU A 9 1.54 11.13 -6.57
C LEU A 9 1.45 10.20 -7.80
N TYR A 10 1.84 10.70 -8.96
CA TYR A 10 1.89 9.94 -10.21
C TYR A 10 3.00 10.45 -11.13
N ILE A 11 3.42 9.60 -12.05
CA ILE A 11 4.44 9.90 -13.06
C ILE A 11 3.82 9.81 -14.45
N GLU A 12 3.97 10.85 -15.28
CA GLU A 12 3.61 10.79 -16.71
C GLU A 12 4.67 10.01 -17.48
N LEU A 13 4.22 9.01 -18.23
CA LEU A 13 5.07 8.12 -19.01
C LEU A 13 5.06 8.52 -20.47
N LYS A 14 6.05 9.29 -20.91
CA LYS A 14 6.07 9.92 -22.24
C LYS A 14 6.39 8.97 -23.40
N ASN A 15 6.96 7.78 -23.20
CA ASN A 15 7.52 6.94 -24.28
C ASN A 15 7.21 5.45 -24.17
N ILE A 16 6.20 5.02 -23.41
CA ILE A 16 5.84 3.59 -23.30
C ILE A 16 5.32 3.01 -24.61
N VAL A 17 4.57 3.84 -25.37
CA VAL A 17 4.03 3.43 -26.67
C VAL A 17 4.61 4.33 -27.74
N PRO A 18 5.24 3.79 -28.81
CA PRO A 18 5.75 4.60 -29.90
C PRO A 18 4.66 5.48 -30.50
N LYS A 19 4.98 6.74 -30.83
CA LYS A 19 4.01 7.71 -31.39
C LYS A 19 3.29 7.18 -32.63
N ASN A 20 3.96 6.42 -33.49
CA ASN A 20 3.38 5.78 -34.66
C ASN A 20 2.35 4.70 -34.36
N VAL A 21 2.33 4.15 -33.12
CA VAL A 21 1.35 3.16 -32.64
C VAL A 21 0.13 3.86 -32.05
N LEU A 22 0.29 5.05 -31.47
CA LEU A 22 -0.81 5.87 -30.96
C LEU A 22 -1.64 6.52 -32.07
N THR A 23 -0.97 6.90 -33.17
CA THR A 23 -1.61 7.56 -34.33
C THR A 23 -1.24 6.83 -35.61
N THR A 24 -2.17 6.08 -36.20
CA THR A 24 -2.02 5.69 -37.64
C THR A 24 -2.47 6.85 -38.50
N LYS A 25 -1.77 7.09 -39.63
CA LYS A 25 -1.99 8.25 -40.53
C LYS A 25 -3.42 8.48 -40.99
N ASN A 26 -4.35 7.50 -40.84
CA ASN A 26 -5.71 7.59 -41.36
C ASN A 26 -6.84 7.19 -40.41
N LYS A 27 -6.58 6.61 -39.18
CA LYS A 27 -7.59 6.33 -38.15
C LYS A 27 -6.88 6.28 -36.80
N ALA A 28 -7.42 7.00 -35.82
CA ALA A 28 -7.00 6.83 -34.42
C ALA A 28 -7.18 5.36 -34.02
N ARG A 29 -6.12 4.75 -33.52
CA ARG A 29 -6.18 3.36 -33.02
C ARG A 29 -7.14 3.30 -31.82
N THR A 30 -8.06 2.36 -31.85
CA THR A 30 -8.94 2.07 -30.72
C THR A 30 -8.33 0.95 -29.90
N TRP A 31 -8.20 1.16 -28.60
CA TRP A 31 -7.69 0.21 -27.63
C TRP A 31 -8.83 -0.46 -26.89
N ALA A 32 -8.71 -1.75 -26.62
CA ALA A 32 -9.68 -2.45 -25.80
C ALA A 32 -9.62 -1.95 -24.34
N TYR A 33 -10.79 -1.69 -23.75
CA TYR A 33 -10.90 -1.40 -22.32
C TYR A 33 -10.34 -2.56 -21.50
N GLY A 34 -9.46 -2.27 -20.54
CA GLY A 34 -8.81 -3.25 -19.68
C GLY A 34 -7.30 -3.34 -19.88
N TYR A 35 -6.71 -4.41 -19.36
CA TYR A 35 -5.27 -4.60 -19.42
C TYR A 35 -4.76 -4.95 -20.82
N ASN A 36 -3.74 -4.23 -21.25
CA ASN A 36 -2.99 -4.50 -22.47
C ASN A 36 -1.64 -5.16 -22.13
N GLU A 37 -1.54 -6.44 -22.43
CA GLU A 37 -0.36 -7.25 -22.10
C GLU A 37 0.90 -6.80 -22.86
N LYS A 38 0.74 -6.44 -24.14
CA LYS A 38 1.88 -6.09 -25.01
C LYS A 38 2.66 -4.85 -24.50
N TYR A 39 1.95 -3.89 -23.94
CA TYR A 39 2.54 -2.62 -23.50
C TYR A 39 2.45 -2.40 -22.00
N ASN A 40 1.95 -3.37 -21.25
CA ASN A 40 1.85 -3.35 -19.79
C ASN A 40 1.18 -2.09 -19.22
N PHE A 41 -0.01 -1.76 -19.72
CA PHE A 41 -0.85 -0.71 -19.16
C PHE A 41 -2.33 -1.11 -19.14
N VAL A 42 -3.11 -0.42 -18.30
CA VAL A 42 -4.57 -0.60 -18.22
C VAL A 42 -5.28 0.55 -18.90
N VAL A 43 -6.14 0.25 -19.88
CA VAL A 43 -6.95 1.23 -20.60
C VAL A 43 -8.25 1.47 -19.83
N ILE A 44 -8.46 2.69 -19.35
CA ILE A 44 -9.70 3.10 -18.68
C ILE A 44 -10.67 3.86 -19.61
N SER A 45 -10.25 4.12 -20.85
CA SER A 45 -11.08 4.76 -21.86
C SER A 45 -12.15 3.81 -22.38
N LYS A 46 -13.42 4.15 -22.22
CA LYS A 46 -14.56 3.38 -22.77
C LYS A 46 -14.66 3.55 -24.30
N THR A 47 -14.19 4.66 -24.84
CA THR A 47 -14.12 4.89 -26.30
C THR A 47 -12.92 4.19 -26.95
N GLY A 48 -12.00 3.65 -26.16
CA GLY A 48 -10.77 3.03 -26.62
C GLY A 48 -9.73 4.01 -27.20
N GLN A 49 -9.98 5.32 -27.14
CA GLN A 49 -9.01 6.35 -27.53
C GLN A 49 -8.25 6.83 -26.28
N ILE A 50 -6.92 6.91 -26.38
CA ILE A 50 -6.07 7.30 -25.25
C ILE A 50 -5.26 8.56 -25.59
N GLU A 51 -5.02 9.41 -24.57
CA GLU A 51 -4.21 10.64 -24.68
C GLU A 51 -2.82 10.43 -24.09
N SER A 52 -2.75 9.96 -22.88
CA SER A 52 -1.52 9.83 -22.11
C SER A 52 -1.55 8.58 -21.25
N ILE A 53 -0.38 8.21 -20.74
CA ILE A 53 -0.22 7.11 -19.78
C ILE A 53 0.46 7.68 -18.54
N ILE A 54 -0.11 7.37 -17.38
CA ILE A 54 0.46 7.71 -16.08
C ILE A 54 0.78 6.43 -15.29
N ASN A 55 1.76 6.50 -14.42
CA ASN A 55 2.04 5.48 -13.43
C ASN A 55 1.55 5.95 -12.06
N VAL A 56 0.72 5.15 -11.40
CA VAL A 56 0.24 5.36 -10.04
C VAL A 56 0.52 4.10 -9.23
N SER A 57 1.28 4.18 -8.17
CA SER A 57 1.62 3.04 -7.31
C SER A 57 2.05 1.78 -8.10
N GLY A 58 2.89 1.94 -9.10
CA GLY A 58 3.38 0.84 -9.94
C GLY A 58 2.41 0.34 -11.02
N LEU A 59 1.21 0.91 -11.14
CA LEU A 59 0.23 0.58 -12.18
C LEU A 59 0.26 1.62 -13.31
N ASN A 60 0.51 1.18 -14.54
CA ASN A 60 0.45 2.04 -15.72
C ASN A 60 -0.99 2.16 -16.21
N ILE A 61 -1.51 3.38 -16.30
CA ILE A 61 -2.92 3.67 -16.62
C ILE A 61 -2.98 4.58 -17.84
N ALA A 62 -3.69 4.13 -18.87
CA ALA A 62 -3.92 4.90 -20.09
C ALA A 62 -5.22 5.73 -19.95
N LEU A 63 -5.06 7.05 -19.96
CA LEU A 63 -6.13 8.03 -19.82
C LEU A 63 -6.86 8.26 -21.14
N PRO A 64 -8.17 8.54 -21.13
CA PRO A 64 -8.96 8.82 -22.30
C PRO A 64 -8.45 10.03 -23.09
N LYS A 65 -8.71 10.03 -24.40
CA LYS A 65 -8.39 11.16 -25.28
C LYS A 65 -9.30 12.37 -24.98
N ILE A 66 -8.70 13.54 -25.06
CA ILE A 66 -9.37 14.82 -24.90
C ILE A 66 -10.35 15.08 -26.07
N PRO A 67 -11.63 15.34 -25.85
CA PRO A 67 -12.57 15.74 -26.87
C PRO A 67 -12.19 17.11 -27.44
N LYS A 68 -12.05 17.22 -28.76
CA LYS A 68 -11.63 18.48 -29.45
C LYS A 68 -12.59 19.65 -29.21
N GLU A 69 -13.83 19.37 -28.90
CA GLU A 69 -14.91 20.37 -28.82
C GLU A 69 -14.98 21.10 -27.47
N VAL A 70 -14.47 20.49 -26.40
CA VAL A 70 -14.56 21.01 -25.03
C VAL A 70 -13.78 22.32 -24.84
N PHE A 71 -12.77 22.61 -25.67
CA PHE A 71 -11.79 23.67 -25.40
C PHE A 71 -11.79 24.84 -26.39
N LYS A 72 -12.78 24.93 -27.28
CA LYS A 72 -12.78 25.92 -28.37
C LYS A 72 -13.11 27.36 -27.97
N ARG A 73 -13.61 27.66 -26.76
CA ARG A 73 -14.24 28.95 -26.46
C ARG A 73 -13.93 29.61 -25.10
N SER A 74 -12.91 29.20 -24.35
CA SER A 74 -12.61 29.88 -23.09
C SER A 74 -11.66 31.05 -23.30
N THR A 75 -12.10 32.27 -23.02
CA THR A 75 -11.28 33.50 -23.00
C THR A 75 -10.57 33.70 -21.66
N LYS A 76 -10.98 33.01 -20.58
CA LYS A 76 -10.40 33.07 -19.24
C LYS A 76 -9.97 31.68 -18.78
N LYS A 77 -8.94 31.14 -19.41
CA LYS A 77 -8.42 29.76 -19.15
C LYS A 77 -7.81 29.59 -17.78
N GLU A 78 -7.31 30.67 -17.20
CA GLU A 78 -6.50 30.65 -15.97
C GLU A 78 -7.35 30.76 -14.69
N GLU A 79 -8.62 31.12 -14.80
CA GLU A 79 -9.53 31.30 -13.65
C GLU A 79 -10.58 30.20 -13.53
N GLN A 80 -10.47 29.11 -14.32
CA GLN A 80 -11.47 28.06 -14.31
C GLN A 80 -11.14 26.97 -13.28
N TYR A 81 -12.15 26.53 -12.58
CA TYR A 81 -12.13 25.45 -11.61
C TYR A 81 -13.44 24.64 -11.70
N TRP A 82 -13.54 23.55 -10.93
CA TRP A 82 -14.75 22.74 -10.89
C TRP A 82 -15.89 23.51 -10.23
N GLU A 83 -17.02 23.58 -10.92
CA GLU A 83 -18.27 24.09 -10.38
C GLU A 83 -19.40 23.09 -10.64
N ASN A 84 -20.24 22.86 -9.65
CA ASN A 84 -21.40 21.99 -9.78
C ASN A 84 -22.46 22.65 -10.64
N LYS A 85 -22.98 21.92 -11.61
CA LYS A 85 -24.09 22.38 -12.45
C LYS A 85 -25.41 22.22 -11.71
N ILE A 86 -26.22 23.25 -11.69
CA ILE A 86 -27.56 23.21 -11.11
C ILE A 86 -28.47 22.42 -12.06
N LEU A 87 -29.21 21.44 -11.52
CA LEU A 87 -30.24 20.73 -12.28
C LEU A 87 -31.28 21.73 -12.80
N PRO A 88 -31.58 21.75 -14.11
CA PRO A 88 -32.59 22.65 -14.69
C PRO A 88 -33.90 22.58 -13.91
N LYS A 89 -34.51 23.76 -13.63
CA LYS A 89 -35.74 23.87 -12.81
C LYS A 89 -36.88 23.00 -13.34
N GLN A 90 -36.98 22.85 -14.65
CA GLN A 90 -37.99 22.03 -15.31
C GLN A 90 -37.79 20.53 -14.94
N LEU A 91 -36.56 20.03 -15.02
CA LEU A 91 -36.24 18.64 -14.65
C LEU A 91 -36.30 18.40 -13.14
N SER A 92 -35.98 19.40 -12.32
CA SER A 92 -36.04 19.28 -10.86
C SER A 92 -37.47 19.08 -10.30
N ARG A 93 -38.49 19.39 -11.06
CA ARG A 93 -39.94 19.18 -10.72
C ARG A 93 -40.33 17.72 -10.88
N ILE A 94 -39.61 16.95 -11.73
CA ILE A 94 -39.88 15.52 -11.95
C ILE A 94 -39.20 14.74 -10.82
N LYS A 95 -40.00 13.95 -10.09
CA LYS A 95 -39.50 13.21 -8.90
C LYS A 95 -39.31 11.72 -9.15
N SER A 96 -39.88 11.19 -10.23
CA SER A 96 -39.78 9.77 -10.56
C SER A 96 -39.81 9.53 -12.07
N ILE A 97 -39.29 8.34 -12.46
CA ILE A 97 -39.35 7.91 -13.87
C ILE A 97 -40.78 7.79 -14.36
N PHE A 98 -41.76 7.49 -13.49
CA PHE A 98 -43.17 7.45 -13.84
C PHE A 98 -43.70 8.82 -14.27
N GLN A 99 -43.40 9.89 -13.51
CA GLN A 99 -43.73 11.25 -13.88
C GLN A 99 -43.09 11.66 -15.22
N TRP A 100 -41.83 11.23 -15.46
CA TRP A 100 -41.19 11.47 -16.76
C TRP A 100 -41.97 10.82 -17.91
N HIS A 101 -42.44 9.58 -17.74
CA HIS A 101 -43.25 8.91 -18.77
C HIS A 101 -44.60 9.59 -19.05
N GLU A 102 -45.15 10.24 -18.07
CA GLU A 102 -46.43 11.02 -18.18
C GLU A 102 -46.25 12.40 -18.83
N THR A 103 -45.00 12.90 -18.99
CA THR A 103 -44.76 14.22 -19.61
C THR A 103 -45.02 14.17 -21.12
N PRO A 104 -45.44 15.32 -21.75
CA PRO A 104 -45.62 15.40 -23.19
C PRO A 104 -44.34 15.07 -23.98
N ALA A 105 -44.49 14.53 -25.17
CA ALA A 105 -43.37 14.21 -26.06
C ALA A 105 -42.50 15.43 -26.37
N SER A 106 -43.09 16.62 -26.55
CA SER A 106 -42.35 17.87 -26.76
C SER A 106 -41.40 18.18 -25.61
N PHE A 107 -41.82 17.97 -24.36
CA PHE A 107 -40.97 18.16 -23.19
C PHE A 107 -39.84 17.13 -23.16
N LYS A 108 -40.14 15.85 -23.45
CA LYS A 108 -39.09 14.80 -23.49
C LYS A 108 -38.04 15.12 -24.54
N ASN A 109 -38.45 15.54 -25.74
CA ASN A 109 -37.55 15.91 -26.83
C ASN A 109 -36.64 17.09 -26.49
N GLU A 110 -37.12 18.04 -25.67
CA GLU A 110 -36.34 19.19 -25.21
C GLU A 110 -35.19 18.77 -24.27
N TRP A 111 -35.41 17.73 -23.44
CA TRP A 111 -34.52 17.39 -22.35
C TRP A 111 -33.80 16.04 -22.50
N VAL A 112 -34.11 15.23 -23.52
CA VAL A 112 -33.50 13.92 -23.75
C VAL A 112 -32.00 14.03 -23.90
N ASP A 113 -31.47 14.96 -24.69
CA ASP A 113 -30.06 15.16 -24.90
C ASP A 113 -29.32 15.50 -23.59
N TYR A 114 -29.95 16.31 -22.71
CA TYR A 114 -29.38 16.61 -21.40
C TYR A 114 -29.22 15.32 -20.56
N VAL A 115 -30.26 14.51 -20.49
CA VAL A 115 -30.31 13.28 -19.72
C VAL A 115 -29.27 12.27 -20.29
N GLU A 116 -29.21 12.10 -21.61
CA GLU A 116 -28.28 11.24 -22.28
C GLU A 116 -26.80 11.68 -22.01
N ASN A 117 -26.54 12.98 -22.05
CA ASN A 117 -25.22 13.51 -21.71
C ASN A 117 -24.82 13.22 -20.27
N GLU A 118 -25.77 13.29 -19.32
CA GLU A 118 -25.50 12.93 -17.92
C GLU A 118 -25.14 11.44 -17.76
N PHE A 119 -25.81 10.53 -18.50
CA PHE A 119 -25.43 9.12 -18.55
C PHE A 119 -24.06 8.91 -19.23
N ASN A 120 -23.76 9.65 -20.29
CA ASN A 120 -22.45 9.59 -20.94
C ASN A 120 -21.34 10.05 -19.99
N PHE A 121 -21.53 11.13 -19.23
CA PHE A 121 -20.55 11.59 -18.23
C PHE A 121 -20.37 10.59 -17.10
N ARG A 122 -21.46 9.95 -16.67
CA ARG A 122 -21.41 8.86 -15.68
C ARG A 122 -20.63 7.66 -16.17
N GLU A 123 -20.69 7.32 -17.45
CA GLU A 123 -20.02 6.16 -18.03
C GLU A 123 -18.59 6.45 -18.46
N GLN A 124 -18.37 7.53 -19.21
CA GLN A 124 -17.11 7.83 -19.88
C GLN A 124 -16.20 8.76 -19.09
N GLY A 125 -16.75 9.44 -18.07
CA GLY A 125 -16.08 10.51 -17.36
C GLY A 125 -16.25 11.88 -18.04
N PHE A 126 -15.61 12.86 -17.46
CA PHE A 126 -15.76 14.26 -17.84
C PHE A 126 -14.42 14.97 -17.95
N TRP A 127 -14.33 15.91 -18.91
CA TRP A 127 -13.18 16.77 -19.08
C TRP A 127 -13.57 18.23 -18.78
N PHE A 128 -12.73 18.92 -18.02
CA PHE A 128 -12.88 20.35 -17.75
C PHE A 128 -11.51 21.04 -17.72
N LEU A 129 -11.53 22.38 -17.73
CA LEU A 129 -10.32 23.17 -17.51
C LEU A 129 -10.21 23.48 -16.04
N ASN A 130 -9.04 23.19 -15.44
CA ASN A 130 -8.69 23.50 -14.09
C ASN A 130 -7.39 24.31 -14.07
N ASN A 131 -7.45 25.60 -13.73
CA ASN A 131 -6.31 26.52 -13.81
C ASN A 131 -5.54 26.40 -15.15
N GLY A 132 -6.29 26.47 -16.25
CA GLY A 132 -5.74 26.34 -17.61
C GLY A 132 -5.30 24.95 -18.03
N LYS A 133 -5.34 23.93 -17.16
CA LYS A 133 -5.00 22.53 -17.48
C LYS A 133 -6.23 21.73 -17.84
N GLN A 134 -6.12 20.95 -18.91
CA GLN A 134 -7.13 19.97 -19.27
C GLN A 134 -7.13 18.82 -18.26
N THR A 135 -8.22 18.67 -17.54
CA THR A 135 -8.33 17.73 -16.41
C THR A 135 -9.43 16.72 -16.67
N TYR A 136 -9.08 15.45 -16.61
CA TYR A 136 -10.01 14.33 -16.72
C TYR A 136 -10.43 13.82 -15.35
N ILE A 137 -11.72 13.59 -15.18
CA ILE A 137 -12.30 12.86 -14.06
C ILE A 137 -13.10 11.66 -14.55
N THR A 138 -13.01 10.53 -13.84
CA THR A 138 -13.74 9.31 -14.18
C THR A 138 -15.24 9.48 -13.97
N GLY A 139 -16.06 8.59 -14.52
CA GLY A 139 -17.50 8.66 -14.36
C GLY A 139 -17.95 8.60 -12.90
N THR A 140 -17.34 7.74 -12.07
CA THR A 140 -17.64 7.72 -10.63
C THR A 140 -17.21 9.02 -9.94
N HIS A 141 -16.08 9.62 -10.32
CA HIS A 141 -15.64 10.91 -9.77
C HIS A 141 -16.61 12.03 -10.19
N TYR A 142 -17.11 12.00 -11.43
CA TYR A 142 -18.17 12.92 -11.88
C TYR A 142 -19.43 12.79 -11.02
N MET A 143 -19.90 11.57 -10.77
CA MET A 143 -21.05 11.32 -9.91
C MET A 143 -20.82 11.77 -8.47
N TYR A 144 -19.58 11.61 -7.96
CA TYR A 144 -19.19 12.09 -6.64
C TYR A 144 -19.29 13.62 -6.55
N LEU A 145 -18.68 14.34 -7.47
CA LEU A 145 -18.66 15.81 -7.46
C LEU A 145 -20.01 16.41 -7.79
N GLN A 146 -20.71 15.92 -8.82
CA GLN A 146 -21.90 16.55 -9.36
C GLN A 146 -23.17 16.16 -8.60
N TRP A 147 -23.31 14.90 -8.19
CA TRP A 147 -24.59 14.36 -7.72
C TRP A 147 -24.56 13.81 -6.29
N THR A 148 -23.39 13.66 -5.68
CA THR A 148 -23.28 13.23 -4.29
C THR A 148 -23.39 14.45 -3.37
N LYS A 149 -24.18 14.34 -2.31
CA LYS A 149 -24.18 15.29 -1.20
C LYS A 149 -23.49 14.68 0.01
N ILE A 150 -22.64 15.47 0.61
CA ILE A 150 -21.96 15.17 1.87
C ILE A 150 -22.50 16.08 2.96
N ASP A 151 -22.04 15.92 4.21
CA ASP A 151 -22.57 16.66 5.37
C ASP A 151 -22.53 18.19 5.20
N ILE A 152 -21.55 18.72 4.47
CA ILE A 152 -21.33 20.16 4.22
C ILE A 152 -21.85 20.64 2.87
N GLY A 153 -22.53 19.79 2.10
CA GLY A 153 -23.04 20.13 0.76
C GLY A 153 -22.51 19.20 -0.32
N SER A 154 -22.09 19.75 -1.45
CA SER A 154 -21.43 18.99 -2.51
C SER A 154 -19.93 18.89 -2.23
N PRO A 155 -19.28 17.76 -2.57
CA PRO A 155 -17.84 17.65 -2.44
C PRO A 155 -17.11 18.54 -3.45
N ASP A 156 -15.95 19.06 -3.05
CA ASP A 156 -15.07 19.83 -3.90
C ASP A 156 -14.13 18.94 -4.70
N PHE A 157 -13.68 19.47 -5.86
CA PHE A 157 -12.64 18.80 -6.63
C PHE A 157 -11.30 18.83 -5.88
N ARG A 158 -10.63 17.67 -5.81
CA ARG A 158 -9.27 17.53 -5.27
C ARG A 158 -8.45 16.58 -6.16
N GLU A 159 -7.21 16.95 -6.42
CA GLU A 159 -6.32 16.14 -7.25
C GLU A 159 -6.08 14.75 -6.63
N ALA A 160 -5.96 14.66 -5.31
CA ALA A 160 -5.86 13.38 -4.60
C ALA A 160 -7.05 12.46 -4.89
N ASN A 161 -8.29 13.00 -4.85
CA ASN A 161 -9.49 12.24 -5.16
C ASN A 161 -9.55 11.85 -6.65
N ARG A 162 -9.04 12.71 -7.54
CA ARG A 162 -8.94 12.40 -8.97
C ARG A 162 -8.05 11.18 -9.21
N ILE A 163 -6.88 11.15 -8.60
CA ILE A 163 -5.96 10.01 -8.72
C ILE A 163 -6.55 8.75 -8.09
N PHE A 164 -7.19 8.87 -6.93
CA PHE A 164 -7.91 7.77 -6.29
C PHE A 164 -8.94 7.13 -7.25
N TYR A 165 -9.78 7.92 -7.89
CA TYR A 165 -10.81 7.41 -8.80
C TYR A 165 -10.23 6.90 -10.12
N ILE A 166 -9.16 7.48 -10.64
CA ILE A 166 -8.45 6.95 -11.81
C ILE A 166 -7.86 5.57 -11.49
N PHE A 167 -7.23 5.42 -10.33
CA PHE A 167 -6.69 4.14 -9.89
C PHE A 167 -7.80 3.09 -9.68
N TRP A 168 -8.91 3.50 -9.07
CA TRP A 168 -10.08 2.64 -8.92
C TRP A 168 -10.65 2.19 -10.26
N GLU A 169 -10.81 3.10 -11.23
CA GLU A 169 -11.29 2.72 -12.57
C GLU A 169 -10.34 1.73 -13.24
N ALA A 170 -9.03 1.88 -13.06
CA ALA A 170 -8.06 0.93 -13.55
C ALA A 170 -8.18 -0.44 -12.85
N CYS A 171 -8.44 -0.48 -11.53
CA CYS A 171 -8.75 -1.72 -10.82
C CYS A 171 -10.01 -2.42 -11.36
N LYS A 172 -11.05 -1.65 -11.71
CA LYS A 172 -12.27 -2.19 -12.34
C LYS A 172 -12.00 -2.74 -13.73
N ALA A 173 -11.23 -2.03 -14.53
CA ALA A 173 -10.89 -2.38 -15.91
C ALA A 173 -9.97 -3.61 -15.99
N ASP A 174 -9.05 -3.77 -15.04
CA ASP A 174 -8.11 -4.90 -15.01
C ASP A 174 -8.78 -6.17 -14.50
N LYS A 175 -8.96 -7.15 -15.39
CA LYS A 175 -9.55 -8.45 -15.06
C LYS A 175 -8.71 -9.30 -14.10
N ARG A 176 -7.45 -8.92 -13.83
CA ARG A 176 -6.56 -9.59 -12.88
C ARG A 176 -6.74 -9.10 -11.45
N SER A 177 -7.31 -7.91 -11.26
CA SER A 177 -7.51 -7.27 -9.97
C SER A 177 -8.83 -7.68 -9.31
N PHE A 178 -8.81 -7.91 -8.01
CA PHE A 178 -10.01 -7.98 -7.17
C PHE A 178 -10.45 -6.61 -6.62
N GLY A 179 -9.73 -5.55 -6.93
CA GLY A 179 -10.01 -4.20 -6.46
C GLY A 179 -8.78 -3.52 -5.88
N MET A 180 -8.99 -2.59 -4.96
CA MET A 180 -7.93 -1.79 -4.35
C MET A 180 -7.87 -1.94 -2.83
N ASP A 181 -6.68 -1.72 -2.27
CA ASP A 181 -6.43 -1.54 -0.84
C ASP A 181 -5.77 -0.17 -0.64
N TYR A 182 -6.56 0.80 -0.14
CA TYR A 182 -6.15 2.19 -0.01
C TYR A 182 -5.68 2.51 1.41
N LEU A 183 -4.38 2.76 1.55
CA LEU A 183 -3.79 3.29 2.76
C LEU A 183 -4.01 4.81 2.77
N LYS A 184 -4.92 5.26 3.62
CA LYS A 184 -5.43 6.65 3.64
C LYS A 184 -4.96 7.43 4.86
N ILE A 185 -4.98 8.74 4.73
CA ILE A 185 -4.92 9.64 5.87
C ILE A 185 -6.27 9.71 6.61
N ARG A 186 -6.23 10.15 7.84
CA ARG A 186 -7.46 10.45 8.60
C ARG A 186 -8.23 11.59 7.91
N ARG A 187 -9.56 11.47 7.84
CA ARG A 187 -10.49 12.43 7.19
C ARG A 187 -10.27 12.64 5.69
N SER A 188 -9.74 11.64 4.98
CA SER A 188 -9.57 11.69 3.52
C SER A 188 -10.89 11.70 2.71
N GLY A 189 -12.06 11.61 3.35
CA GLY A 189 -13.35 11.51 2.66
C GLY A 189 -13.68 10.11 2.10
N PHE A 190 -12.83 9.10 2.32
CA PHE A 190 -12.98 7.76 1.73
C PHE A 190 -14.36 7.14 1.90
N SER A 191 -14.96 7.21 3.10
CA SER A 191 -16.27 6.60 3.35
C SER A 191 -17.37 7.20 2.45
N PHE A 192 -17.31 8.49 2.11
CA PHE A 192 -18.24 9.12 1.14
C PHE A 192 -17.91 8.70 -0.29
N MET A 193 -16.62 8.66 -0.65
CA MET A 193 -16.19 8.22 -1.98
C MET A 193 -16.59 6.76 -2.25
N ALA A 194 -16.40 5.87 -1.28
CA ALA A 194 -16.84 4.48 -1.35
C ALA A 194 -18.35 4.34 -1.40
N SER A 195 -19.09 5.13 -0.60
CA SER A 195 -20.55 5.14 -0.62
C SER A 195 -21.09 5.60 -1.98
N CYS A 196 -20.48 6.61 -2.59
CA CYS A 196 -20.81 7.05 -3.94
C CYS A 196 -20.64 5.91 -4.97
N GLU A 197 -19.52 5.19 -4.93
CA GLU A 197 -19.30 4.03 -5.82
C GLU A 197 -20.32 2.92 -5.56
N GLY A 198 -20.69 2.67 -4.29
CA GLY A 198 -21.74 1.70 -3.94
C GLY A 198 -23.07 2.04 -4.58
N VAL A 199 -23.53 3.30 -4.45
CA VAL A 199 -24.78 3.76 -5.07
C VAL A 199 -24.63 3.81 -6.59
N ASN A 200 -23.51 4.30 -7.10
CA ASN A 200 -23.26 4.34 -8.53
C ASN A 200 -23.35 2.93 -9.16
N THR A 201 -22.66 1.94 -8.59
CA THR A 201 -22.76 0.54 -9.05
C THR A 201 -24.17 -0.02 -8.87
N GLY A 202 -24.81 0.24 -7.72
CA GLY A 202 -26.13 -0.30 -7.41
C GLY A 202 -27.24 0.20 -8.31
N THR A 203 -27.12 1.43 -8.84
CA THR A 203 -28.17 2.05 -9.67
C THR A 203 -28.01 1.80 -11.17
N ILE A 204 -27.02 1.04 -11.62
CA ILE A 204 -26.79 0.69 -13.04
C ILE A 204 -26.58 -0.80 -13.31
N THR A 205 -26.43 -1.62 -12.28
CA THR A 205 -26.13 -3.05 -12.45
C THR A 205 -27.37 -3.87 -12.17
N LYS A 206 -27.67 -4.85 -13.03
CA LYS A 206 -28.73 -5.85 -12.80
C LYS A 206 -28.19 -7.03 -11.99
N ASP A 207 -29.05 -7.67 -11.20
CA ASP A 207 -28.79 -8.91 -10.44
C ASP A 207 -27.52 -8.79 -9.60
N ALA A 208 -27.32 -7.66 -8.94
CA ALA A 208 -26.12 -7.39 -8.19
C ALA A 208 -26.36 -7.26 -6.69
N ARG A 209 -25.36 -7.65 -5.93
CA ARG A 209 -25.30 -7.37 -4.49
C ARG A 209 -24.07 -6.53 -4.18
N ILE A 210 -24.26 -5.45 -3.44
CA ILE A 210 -23.22 -4.58 -2.92
C ILE A 210 -23.19 -4.75 -1.40
N GLY A 211 -22.07 -5.24 -0.87
CA GLY A 211 -21.88 -5.46 0.56
C GLY A 211 -21.07 -4.35 1.21
N ILE A 212 -21.36 -4.07 2.48
CA ILE A 212 -20.62 -3.09 3.29
C ILE A 212 -20.09 -3.76 4.54
N LEU A 213 -18.77 -3.64 4.77
CA LEU A 213 -18.08 -4.00 6.01
C LEU A 213 -17.32 -2.77 6.53
N SER A 214 -17.17 -2.70 7.86
CA SER A 214 -16.35 -1.69 8.51
C SER A 214 -15.64 -2.33 9.72
N LYS A 215 -14.98 -1.52 10.58
CA LYS A 215 -14.33 -2.05 11.79
C LYS A 215 -15.32 -2.71 12.76
N THR A 216 -16.59 -2.23 12.79
CA THR A 216 -17.68 -2.85 13.54
C THR A 216 -18.98 -2.86 12.71
N GLY A 217 -19.93 -3.72 13.08
CA GLY A 217 -21.25 -3.75 12.45
C GLY A 217 -22.03 -2.43 12.64
N ALA A 218 -21.84 -1.74 13.77
CA ALA A 218 -22.43 -0.43 14.02
C ALA A 218 -21.92 0.64 13.05
N ASP A 219 -20.60 0.63 12.76
CA ASP A 219 -19.97 1.53 11.79
C ASP A 219 -20.41 1.22 10.35
N ALA A 220 -20.53 -0.06 10.00
CA ALA A 220 -21.06 -0.49 8.70
C ALA A 220 -22.52 -0.02 8.51
N LYS A 221 -23.35 -0.21 9.55
CA LYS A 221 -24.73 0.30 9.56
C LYS A 221 -24.78 1.82 9.42
N LYS A 222 -23.91 2.56 10.14
CA LYS A 222 -23.84 4.02 10.06
C LYS A 222 -23.42 4.48 8.66
N MET A 223 -22.46 3.82 8.03
CA MET A 223 -22.11 4.11 6.64
C MET A 223 -23.30 3.91 5.69
N PHE A 224 -24.08 2.85 5.90
CA PHE A 224 -25.28 2.58 5.11
C PHE A 224 -26.35 3.64 5.33
N THR A 225 -26.74 3.92 6.59
CA THR A 225 -27.86 4.84 6.91
C THR A 225 -27.55 6.30 6.63
N ASP A 226 -26.31 6.74 6.93
CA ASP A 226 -25.96 8.16 6.92
C ASP A 226 -25.31 8.59 5.60
N LYS A 227 -24.85 7.63 4.75
CA LYS A 227 -24.20 7.96 3.48
C LYS A 227 -24.88 7.30 2.28
N ILE A 228 -24.95 5.96 2.22
CA ILE A 228 -25.53 5.23 1.07
C ILE A 228 -26.97 5.67 0.80
N VAL A 229 -27.85 5.60 1.81
CA VAL A 229 -29.27 5.93 1.66
C VAL A 229 -29.48 7.40 1.28
N PRO A 230 -28.85 8.39 1.93
CA PRO A 230 -28.96 9.79 1.52
C PRO A 230 -28.42 10.07 0.10
N ILE A 231 -27.31 9.46 -0.31
CA ILE A 231 -26.76 9.63 -1.67
C ILE A 231 -27.79 9.13 -2.69
N SER A 232 -28.34 7.92 -2.51
CA SER A 232 -29.36 7.36 -3.39
C SER A 232 -30.60 8.27 -3.47
N ASN A 233 -31.07 8.77 -2.32
CA ASN A 233 -32.24 9.62 -2.26
C ASN A 233 -32.03 11.00 -2.91
N ASN A 234 -30.80 11.49 -2.96
CA ASN A 234 -30.46 12.79 -3.57
C ASN A 234 -30.23 12.74 -5.08
N TYR A 235 -30.08 11.56 -5.68
CA TYR A 235 -29.92 11.46 -7.13
C TYR A 235 -31.14 12.07 -7.87
N PRO A 236 -30.96 12.68 -9.04
CA PRO A 236 -32.05 13.10 -9.89
C PRO A 236 -32.89 11.90 -10.37
N PHE A 237 -34.11 12.13 -10.75
CA PHE A 237 -35.07 11.07 -11.11
C PHE A 237 -34.56 10.10 -12.17
N PHE A 238 -33.77 10.58 -13.13
CA PHE A 238 -33.22 9.76 -14.21
C PHE A 238 -32.11 8.80 -13.79
N PHE A 239 -31.49 9.02 -12.63
CA PHE A 239 -30.53 8.08 -12.04
C PHE A 239 -31.13 7.19 -10.95
N LYS A 240 -32.42 7.40 -10.60
CA LYS A 240 -33.12 6.61 -9.58
C LYS A 240 -33.83 5.40 -10.21
N PRO A 241 -33.34 4.14 -9.96
CA PRO A 241 -34.13 2.97 -10.30
C PRO A 241 -35.39 2.85 -9.45
N ILE A 242 -36.29 1.95 -9.83
CA ILE A 242 -37.44 1.60 -9.01
C ILE A 242 -36.91 0.97 -7.71
N GLN A 243 -37.40 1.50 -6.58
CA GLN A 243 -36.98 1.05 -5.25
C GLN A 243 -38.15 0.35 -4.55
N ASP A 244 -37.84 -0.79 -3.90
CA ASP A 244 -38.75 -1.49 -3.00
C ASP A 244 -38.47 -1.10 -1.54
N GLY A 245 -39.52 -0.94 -0.75
CA GLY A 245 -39.41 -0.62 0.67
C GLY A 245 -39.54 0.88 1.01
N MET A 246 -39.03 1.23 2.18
CA MET A 246 -39.10 2.57 2.75
C MET A 246 -38.06 3.51 2.16
N ASP A 247 -38.32 4.82 2.17
CA ASP A 247 -37.35 5.85 1.74
C ASP A 247 -36.08 5.91 2.61
N LYS A 248 -36.16 5.42 3.85
CA LYS A 248 -35.03 5.37 4.80
C LYS A 248 -34.84 3.97 5.37
N PRO A 249 -34.40 3.01 4.55
CA PRO A 249 -34.14 1.65 5.01
C PRO A 249 -32.99 1.63 6.02
N LYS A 250 -33.00 0.66 6.94
CA LYS A 250 -31.96 0.50 7.98
C LYS A 250 -31.04 -0.71 7.75
N THR A 251 -31.43 -1.63 6.89
CA THR A 251 -30.74 -2.91 6.69
C THR A 251 -30.39 -3.19 5.24
N GLU A 252 -31.30 -2.91 4.31
CA GLU A 252 -31.14 -3.22 2.89
C GLU A 252 -31.79 -2.11 2.06
N LEU A 253 -31.12 -1.66 1.02
CA LEU A 253 -31.65 -0.82 -0.04
C LEU A 253 -31.80 -1.68 -1.30
N ALA A 254 -33.06 -1.89 -1.72
CA ALA A 254 -33.37 -2.82 -2.82
C ALA A 254 -33.95 -2.06 -4.04
N TYR A 255 -33.27 -2.19 -5.18
CA TYR A 255 -33.72 -1.62 -6.45
C TYR A 255 -34.44 -2.69 -7.26
N ARG A 256 -35.67 -3.02 -6.83
CA ARG A 256 -36.55 -3.98 -7.48
C ARG A 256 -37.99 -3.47 -7.52
N VAL A 257 -38.81 -4.06 -8.35
CA VAL A 257 -40.26 -3.72 -8.42
C VAL A 257 -40.96 -4.28 -7.18
N PRO A 258 -41.64 -3.45 -6.37
CA PRO A 258 -42.39 -3.91 -5.21
C PRO A 258 -43.49 -4.91 -5.61
N ALA A 259 -43.63 -6.00 -4.87
CA ALA A 259 -44.61 -7.05 -5.12
C ALA A 259 -46.06 -6.49 -5.16
N SER A 260 -46.37 -5.48 -4.33
CA SER A 260 -47.68 -4.80 -4.33
C SER A 260 -47.98 -4.05 -5.62
N LYS A 261 -46.95 -3.61 -6.37
CA LYS A 261 -47.14 -2.95 -7.67
C LYS A 261 -47.25 -3.95 -8.82
N ILE A 262 -46.64 -5.10 -8.71
CA ILE A 262 -46.74 -6.19 -9.70
C ILE A 262 -48.20 -6.66 -9.78
N THR A 263 -48.84 -6.93 -8.63
CA THR A 263 -50.21 -7.47 -8.58
C THR A 263 -51.28 -6.55 -9.10
N LYS A 264 -51.13 -5.23 -8.98
CA LYS A 264 -52.15 -4.24 -9.40
C LYS A 264 -52.00 -3.75 -10.84
N LYS A 265 -50.77 -3.71 -11.38
CA LYS A 265 -50.50 -3.17 -12.73
C LYS A 265 -50.43 -4.21 -13.83
N ASN A 266 -50.01 -5.44 -13.54
CA ASN A 266 -49.97 -6.52 -14.54
C ASN A 266 -51.36 -6.92 -15.08
N MET A 267 -52.43 -6.50 -14.44
CA MET A 267 -53.80 -6.71 -14.92
C MET A 267 -54.20 -5.78 -16.09
N TYR A 268 -53.42 -4.74 -16.40
CA TYR A 268 -53.75 -3.71 -17.39
C TYR A 268 -52.59 -3.28 -18.30
N LEU A 269 -51.44 -3.90 -18.23
CA LEU A 269 -50.26 -3.56 -19.06
C LEU A 269 -50.16 -4.57 -20.24
N THR A 270 -50.01 -4.04 -21.44
CA THR A 270 -49.58 -4.83 -22.61
C THR A 270 -48.13 -5.27 -22.41
N GLU A 271 -47.66 -6.34 -23.07
CA GLU A 271 -46.34 -6.91 -22.97
C GLU A 271 -45.20 -5.90 -23.12
N ASP A 272 -45.45 -4.78 -23.84
CA ASP A 272 -44.47 -3.67 -24.02
C ASP A 272 -44.38 -2.69 -22.83
N GLN A 273 -45.12 -2.90 -21.75
CA GLN A 273 -45.20 -2.00 -20.58
C GLN A 273 -44.83 -2.67 -19.26
N GLU A 274 -44.18 -3.84 -19.28
CA GLU A 274 -43.71 -4.47 -18.06
C GLU A 274 -42.68 -3.61 -17.34
N LEU A 275 -42.90 -3.39 -16.04
CA LEU A 275 -41.99 -2.68 -15.19
C LEU A 275 -40.81 -3.60 -14.85
N GLU A 276 -39.61 -3.30 -15.37
CA GLU A 276 -38.41 -4.05 -15.09
C GLU A 276 -37.60 -3.36 -13.97
N GLY A 277 -37.32 -4.10 -12.91
CA GLY A 277 -36.41 -3.68 -11.84
C GLY A 277 -34.98 -4.06 -12.15
N LEU A 278 -34.01 -3.53 -11.37
CA LEU A 278 -32.60 -3.93 -11.45
C LEU A 278 -32.32 -5.22 -10.68
N ASP A 279 -33.20 -5.62 -9.74
CA ASP A 279 -33.00 -6.73 -8.80
C ASP A 279 -31.65 -6.68 -8.08
N THR A 280 -31.26 -5.46 -7.74
CA THR A 280 -29.97 -5.16 -7.10
C THR A 280 -30.18 -4.67 -5.67
N THR A 281 -29.32 -5.11 -4.77
CA THR A 281 -29.37 -4.77 -3.34
C THR A 281 -28.06 -4.18 -2.85
N ILE A 282 -28.16 -3.24 -1.90
CA ILE A 282 -27.06 -2.72 -1.11
C ILE A 282 -27.38 -3.01 0.35
N ASP A 283 -26.51 -3.75 1.04
CA ASP A 283 -26.69 -4.09 2.44
C ASP A 283 -25.38 -4.00 3.23
N TRP A 284 -25.48 -4.18 4.53
CA TRP A 284 -24.34 -4.23 5.43
C TRP A 284 -24.41 -5.46 6.33
N LYS A 285 -23.25 -5.94 6.81
CA LYS A 285 -23.16 -7.03 7.76
C LYS A 285 -22.30 -6.68 8.97
N ASN A 286 -22.51 -7.43 10.05
CA ASN A 286 -21.61 -7.37 11.19
C ASN A 286 -20.22 -7.82 10.81
N THR A 287 -19.22 -7.21 11.44
CA THR A 287 -17.82 -7.53 11.27
C THR A 287 -17.52 -8.92 11.82
N GLY A 288 -16.82 -9.71 11.06
CA GLY A 288 -16.42 -11.08 11.45
C GLY A 288 -15.72 -11.81 10.31
N ASP A 289 -14.92 -12.82 10.64
CA ASP A 289 -14.10 -13.58 9.68
C ASP A 289 -14.95 -14.18 8.53
N ASN A 290 -16.17 -14.60 8.82
CA ASN A 290 -17.08 -15.24 7.86
C ASN A 290 -18.19 -14.31 7.31
N SER A 291 -18.05 -12.99 7.51
CA SER A 291 -19.03 -12.04 6.95
C SER A 291 -19.08 -12.15 5.43
N TYR A 292 -20.29 -12.24 4.87
CA TYR A 292 -20.59 -12.51 3.45
C TYR A 292 -20.19 -13.89 2.92
N ASP A 293 -19.84 -14.85 3.76
CA ASP A 293 -19.58 -16.22 3.28
C ASP A 293 -20.79 -16.79 2.53
N GLY A 294 -20.55 -17.45 1.40
CA GLY A 294 -21.59 -18.01 0.53
C GLY A 294 -22.35 -17.00 -0.35
N GLU A 295 -22.06 -15.71 -0.23
CA GLU A 295 -22.73 -14.66 -1.03
C GLU A 295 -21.99 -14.39 -2.34
N LYS A 296 -22.72 -13.96 -3.38
CA LYS A 296 -22.13 -13.45 -4.62
C LYS A 296 -22.17 -11.91 -4.61
N LEU A 297 -21.01 -11.29 -4.53
CA LEU A 297 -20.91 -9.83 -4.50
C LEU A 297 -20.44 -9.26 -5.83
N ARG A 298 -21.08 -8.18 -6.27
CA ARG A 298 -20.61 -7.34 -7.37
C ARG A 298 -19.61 -6.30 -6.90
N LEU A 299 -19.84 -5.75 -5.71
CA LEU A 299 -18.95 -4.79 -5.05
C LEU A 299 -18.96 -5.06 -3.55
N LEU A 300 -17.78 -5.05 -2.95
CA LEU A 300 -17.59 -5.02 -1.51
C LEU A 300 -16.95 -3.68 -1.13
N LEU A 301 -17.63 -2.90 -0.29
CA LEU A 301 -17.10 -1.70 0.33
C LEU A 301 -16.57 -2.08 1.70
N HIS A 302 -15.26 -1.88 1.92
CA HIS A 302 -14.60 -2.26 3.15
C HIS A 302 -13.91 -1.05 3.78
N ASP A 303 -14.60 -0.39 4.72
CA ASP A 303 -14.07 0.77 5.42
C ASP A 303 -13.37 0.35 6.72
N GLU A 304 -12.31 1.06 7.10
CA GLU A 304 -11.55 0.87 8.33
C GLU A 304 -11.00 -0.57 8.50
N SER A 305 -10.55 -1.19 7.40
CA SER A 305 -10.00 -2.56 7.37
C SER A 305 -8.76 -2.75 8.23
N GLY A 306 -7.95 -1.70 8.43
CA GLY A 306 -6.76 -1.72 9.30
C GLY A 306 -7.07 -1.64 10.78
N LYS A 307 -8.35 -1.49 11.18
CA LYS A 307 -8.78 -1.34 12.57
C LYS A 307 -9.56 -2.53 13.11
N TRP A 308 -9.40 -3.69 12.48
CA TRP A 308 -10.00 -4.93 12.97
C TRP A 308 -9.19 -5.49 14.14
N GLU A 309 -9.80 -5.55 15.30
CA GLU A 309 -9.20 -6.07 16.52
C GLU A 309 -9.59 -7.53 16.77
N ARG A 310 -8.79 -8.23 17.55
CA ARG A 310 -9.08 -9.62 17.92
C ARG A 310 -10.45 -9.74 18.63
N PRO A 311 -11.20 -10.84 18.42
CA PRO A 311 -10.76 -12.10 17.77
C PRO A 311 -10.79 -12.05 16.24
N ASP A 312 -11.44 -11.06 15.60
CA ASP A 312 -11.63 -10.97 14.16
C ASP A 312 -10.32 -10.64 13.43
N ASN A 313 -10.16 -11.15 12.21
CA ASN A 313 -8.94 -11.00 11.45
C ASN A 313 -9.23 -10.65 9.99
N ILE A 314 -8.77 -9.48 9.54
CA ILE A 314 -8.96 -9.00 8.17
C ILE A 314 -8.38 -9.98 7.12
N LEU A 315 -7.29 -10.69 7.41
CA LEU A 315 -6.73 -11.68 6.47
C LEU A 315 -7.64 -12.89 6.31
N ASN A 316 -8.31 -13.34 7.37
CA ASN A 316 -9.26 -14.43 7.32
C ASN A 316 -10.50 -14.00 6.55
N ASN A 317 -11.08 -12.84 6.89
CA ASN A 317 -12.23 -12.30 6.17
C ASN A 317 -11.91 -12.09 4.69
N TRP A 318 -10.72 -11.58 4.33
CA TRP A 318 -10.34 -11.40 2.94
C TRP A 318 -10.26 -12.73 2.17
N ARG A 319 -9.81 -13.81 2.82
CA ARG A 319 -9.84 -15.16 2.18
C ARG A 319 -11.25 -15.60 1.83
N VAL A 320 -12.23 -15.33 2.69
CA VAL A 320 -13.63 -15.61 2.49
C VAL A 320 -14.23 -14.69 1.42
N THR A 321 -14.16 -13.37 1.62
CA THR A 321 -14.81 -12.39 0.74
C THR A 321 -14.23 -12.37 -0.66
N LYS A 322 -12.93 -12.67 -0.83
CA LYS A 322 -12.31 -12.84 -2.15
C LYS A 322 -13.01 -13.94 -2.98
N THR A 323 -13.53 -15.00 -2.34
CA THR A 323 -14.28 -16.05 -3.05
C THR A 323 -15.64 -15.56 -3.52
N CYS A 324 -16.27 -14.63 -2.77
CA CYS A 324 -17.57 -14.04 -3.11
C CYS A 324 -17.51 -13.11 -4.33
N LEU A 325 -16.31 -12.63 -4.69
CA LEU A 325 -16.06 -11.72 -5.82
C LEU A 325 -15.72 -12.47 -7.13
N ARG A 326 -15.78 -13.81 -7.16
CA ARG A 326 -15.44 -14.60 -8.34
C ARG A 326 -16.44 -15.71 -8.61
N LEU A 327 -16.50 -16.14 -9.86
CA LEU A 327 -17.20 -17.36 -10.30
C LEU A 327 -16.16 -18.25 -10.99
N GLY A 328 -15.74 -19.31 -10.31
CA GLY A 328 -14.63 -20.14 -10.77
C GLY A 328 -13.35 -19.32 -10.91
N SER A 329 -12.78 -19.25 -12.11
CA SER A 329 -11.57 -18.47 -12.42
C SER A 329 -11.85 -16.99 -12.76
N LYS A 330 -13.11 -16.63 -13.02
CA LYS A 330 -13.48 -15.26 -13.44
C LYS A 330 -13.75 -14.36 -12.24
N ILE A 331 -13.09 -13.22 -12.18
CA ILE A 331 -13.40 -12.15 -11.23
C ILE A 331 -14.64 -11.41 -11.74
N VAL A 332 -15.74 -11.46 -10.99
CA VAL A 332 -17.03 -10.85 -11.35
C VAL A 332 -17.37 -9.64 -10.49
N GLY A 333 -16.79 -9.55 -9.32
CA GLY A 333 -16.96 -8.44 -8.39
C GLY A 333 -15.62 -7.78 -8.04
N LYS A 334 -15.69 -6.63 -7.37
CA LYS A 334 -14.53 -5.86 -6.94
C LYS A 334 -14.65 -5.48 -5.46
N CYS A 335 -13.53 -5.25 -4.80
CA CYS A 335 -13.47 -4.69 -3.44
C CYS A 335 -12.84 -3.31 -3.48
N MET A 336 -13.52 -2.33 -2.88
CA MET A 336 -12.96 -1.02 -2.56
C MET A 336 -12.67 -1.00 -1.06
N MET A 337 -11.44 -1.25 -0.70
CA MET A 337 -10.95 -1.30 0.67
C MET A 337 -10.17 -0.02 0.97
N GLY A 338 -10.33 0.54 2.18
CA GLY A 338 -9.54 1.70 2.59
C GLY A 338 -9.51 1.88 4.09
N SER A 339 -8.34 2.19 4.63
CA SER A 339 -8.14 2.40 6.06
C SER A 339 -6.94 3.28 6.37
N THR A 340 -6.96 3.91 7.55
CA THR A 340 -5.74 4.23 8.28
C THR A 340 -5.25 2.95 8.98
N SER A 341 -3.96 2.83 9.25
CA SER A 341 -3.45 1.72 10.05
C SER A 341 -3.79 1.91 11.54
N ASN A 342 -3.93 0.82 12.26
CA ASN A 342 -3.91 0.77 13.72
C ASN A 342 -2.50 0.39 14.19
N ALA A 343 -2.24 0.47 15.50
CA ALA A 343 -1.03 -0.11 16.08
C ALA A 343 -0.91 -1.60 15.71
N LEU A 344 0.32 -2.07 15.51
CA LEU A 344 0.57 -3.39 14.92
C LEU A 344 -0.02 -4.53 15.78
N ASP A 345 0.01 -4.41 17.09
CA ASP A 345 -0.56 -5.36 18.04
C ASP A 345 -2.10 -5.35 18.08
N LYS A 346 -2.73 -4.23 17.67
CA LYS A 346 -4.18 -4.01 17.60
C LYS A 346 -4.78 -4.25 16.21
N GLY A 347 -4.23 -5.18 15.46
CA GLY A 347 -4.70 -5.54 14.12
C GLY A 347 -3.94 -4.91 12.95
N GLY A 348 -3.15 -3.85 13.19
CA GLY A 348 -2.35 -3.17 12.17
C GLY A 348 -1.37 -4.09 11.44
N ALA A 349 -0.79 -5.10 12.13
CA ALA A 349 0.11 -6.07 11.51
C ALA A 349 -0.57 -6.90 10.40
N ASN A 350 -1.82 -7.31 10.60
CA ASN A 350 -2.58 -8.05 9.60
C ASN A 350 -2.90 -7.17 8.39
N PHE A 351 -3.24 -5.91 8.62
CA PHE A 351 -3.48 -4.94 7.56
C PHE A 351 -2.20 -4.61 6.78
N LYS A 352 -1.07 -4.33 7.49
CA LYS A 352 0.26 -4.15 6.86
C LYS A 352 0.60 -5.33 5.94
N LYS A 353 0.34 -6.56 6.40
CA LYS A 353 0.56 -7.76 5.58
C LYS A 353 -0.32 -7.80 4.35
N LEU A 354 -1.62 -7.49 4.47
CA LEU A 354 -2.55 -7.46 3.35
C LEU A 354 -2.14 -6.38 2.33
N TYR A 355 -1.81 -5.19 2.82
CA TYR A 355 -1.35 -4.06 2.01
C TYR A 355 -0.07 -4.40 1.23
N ASN A 356 0.96 -4.95 1.89
CA ASN A 356 2.20 -5.35 1.22
C ASN A 356 1.98 -6.50 0.22
N ASP A 357 1.07 -7.43 0.51
CA ASP A 357 0.67 -8.50 -0.42
C ASP A 357 -0.14 -7.96 -1.63
N SER A 358 -0.49 -6.66 -1.62
CA SER A 358 -1.25 -5.95 -2.68
C SER A 358 -0.37 -5.10 -3.61
N ASP A 359 0.94 -5.10 -3.42
CA ASP A 359 1.89 -4.32 -4.22
C ASP A 359 1.84 -4.71 -5.71
N CYS A 360 1.52 -3.72 -6.56
CA CYS A 360 1.43 -3.88 -8.02
C CYS A 360 2.76 -4.25 -8.70
N ALA A 361 3.91 -3.99 -8.06
CA ALA A 361 5.22 -4.37 -8.56
C ALA A 361 5.49 -5.87 -8.40
N ASN A 362 4.83 -6.53 -7.44
CA ASN A 362 5.05 -7.92 -7.05
C ASN A 362 3.88 -8.81 -7.51
N ARG A 363 4.00 -9.37 -8.73
CA ARG A 363 2.98 -10.19 -9.36
C ARG A 363 3.42 -11.64 -9.52
N ASN A 364 2.46 -12.57 -9.40
CA ASN A 364 2.67 -13.98 -9.71
C ASN A 364 2.65 -14.23 -11.24
N SER A 365 2.83 -15.47 -11.66
CA SER A 365 2.81 -15.87 -13.07
C SER A 365 1.50 -15.55 -13.81
N ASN A 366 0.38 -15.43 -13.08
CA ASN A 366 -0.92 -15.07 -13.64
C ASN A 366 -1.13 -13.55 -13.71
N GLY A 367 -0.11 -12.74 -13.37
CA GLY A 367 -0.16 -11.29 -13.35
C GLY A 367 -0.97 -10.70 -12.20
N GLN A 368 -1.31 -11.49 -11.17
CA GLN A 368 -2.00 -11.03 -9.96
C GLN A 368 -1.01 -10.73 -8.85
N THR A 369 -1.34 -9.75 -8.01
CA THR A 369 -0.67 -9.56 -6.72
C THR A 369 -0.99 -10.75 -5.79
N LYS A 370 -0.26 -10.92 -4.72
CA LYS A 370 -0.45 -12.04 -3.79
C LYS A 370 -1.81 -12.01 -3.10
N SER A 371 -2.29 -10.83 -2.69
CA SER A 371 -3.66 -10.64 -2.17
C SER A 371 -4.71 -10.71 -3.28
N GLY A 372 -4.38 -10.26 -4.50
CA GLY A 372 -5.26 -9.97 -5.62
C GLY A 372 -5.80 -8.54 -5.63
N LEU A 373 -5.63 -7.77 -4.57
CA LEU A 373 -5.90 -6.33 -4.52
C LEU A 373 -4.70 -5.55 -5.06
N TYR A 374 -4.91 -4.27 -5.38
CA TYR A 374 -3.86 -3.32 -5.76
C TYR A 374 -3.74 -2.25 -4.67
N SER A 375 -2.53 -2.08 -4.11
CA SER A 375 -2.27 -1.09 -3.07
C SER A 375 -2.18 0.31 -3.66
N LEU A 376 -2.78 1.27 -2.96
CA LEU A 376 -2.66 2.70 -3.23
C LEU A 376 -2.32 3.44 -1.94
N PHE A 377 -1.30 4.27 -1.98
CA PHE A 377 -0.97 5.22 -0.94
C PHE A 377 -1.07 6.66 -1.47
N ILE A 378 -1.74 7.53 -0.75
CA ILE A 378 -1.76 8.97 -1.02
C ILE A 378 -1.21 9.66 0.23
N PRO A 379 -0.01 10.28 0.13
CA PRO A 379 0.61 11.00 1.24
C PRO A 379 -0.27 12.13 1.78
N MET A 380 -0.09 12.47 3.05
CA MET A 380 -0.93 13.45 3.74
C MET A 380 -0.92 14.82 3.07
N GLU A 381 0.21 15.27 2.57
CA GLU A 381 0.37 16.58 1.92
C GLU A 381 -0.49 16.77 0.67
N TRP A 382 -0.98 15.66 0.07
CA TRP A 382 -1.86 15.70 -1.09
C TRP A 382 -3.34 15.95 -0.76
N ASN A 383 -3.78 15.67 0.46
CA ASN A 383 -5.21 15.70 0.81
C ASN A 383 -5.49 16.21 2.22
N MET A 384 -4.59 16.99 2.81
CA MET A 384 -4.80 17.56 4.13
C MET A 384 -5.68 18.81 4.04
N GLU A 385 -6.70 18.86 4.87
CA GLU A 385 -7.63 19.99 4.96
C GLU A 385 -6.90 21.27 5.37
N GLY A 386 -7.31 22.43 4.80
CA GLY A 386 -6.68 23.72 5.04
C GLY A 386 -5.45 24.00 4.14
N PHE A 387 -4.98 23.02 3.36
CA PHE A 387 -3.82 23.15 2.46
C PHE A 387 -4.15 22.82 1.01
N ILE A 388 -5.40 22.91 0.62
CA ILE A 388 -5.89 22.69 -0.74
C ILE A 388 -6.36 24.03 -1.32
N ASP A 389 -5.79 24.44 -2.46
CA ASP A 389 -6.15 25.67 -3.12
C ASP A 389 -7.54 25.61 -3.80
N MET A 390 -8.04 26.74 -4.28
CA MET A 390 -9.33 26.83 -4.96
C MET A 390 -9.45 25.96 -6.23
N TYR A 391 -8.32 25.48 -6.78
CA TYR A 391 -8.25 24.58 -7.92
C TYR A 391 -8.21 23.10 -7.48
N GLY A 392 -8.29 22.82 -6.18
CA GLY A 392 -8.17 21.47 -5.63
C GLY A 392 -6.75 20.91 -5.64
N MET A 393 -5.75 21.76 -5.81
CA MET A 393 -4.34 21.37 -5.81
C MET A 393 -3.72 21.56 -4.42
N PRO A 394 -2.84 20.65 -3.97
CA PRO A 394 -2.19 20.77 -2.69
C PRO A 394 -1.14 21.90 -2.67
N VAL A 395 -1.07 22.64 -1.56
CA VAL A 395 -0.01 23.61 -1.27
C VAL A 395 1.02 22.91 -0.38
N PHE A 396 2.10 22.42 -0.96
CA PHE A 396 3.10 21.60 -0.26
C PHE A 396 3.98 22.39 0.70
N GLU A 397 4.57 23.48 0.21
CA GLU A 397 5.49 24.35 0.95
C GLU A 397 4.86 25.74 1.17
N ASN A 398 5.42 26.51 2.08
CA ASN A 398 4.97 27.87 2.34
C ASN A 398 4.95 28.68 1.04
N PRO A 399 3.77 29.15 0.58
CA PRO A 399 3.68 29.86 -0.68
C PRO A 399 4.29 31.26 -0.53
N LYS A 400 5.03 31.71 -1.55
CA LYS A 400 5.60 33.06 -1.59
C LYS A 400 4.52 34.15 -1.60
N ILE A 401 3.39 33.85 -2.22
CA ILE A 401 2.19 34.69 -2.23
C ILE A 401 1.07 33.81 -1.69
N PRO A 402 0.33 34.25 -0.65
CA PRO A 402 -0.79 33.47 -0.13
C PRO A 402 -1.77 33.04 -1.22
N SER A 403 -2.17 31.78 -1.19
CA SER A 403 -3.14 31.20 -2.14
C SER A 403 -4.54 31.17 -1.53
N LEU A 404 -5.57 31.42 -2.33
CA LEU A 404 -6.94 31.22 -1.88
C LEU A 404 -7.23 29.72 -1.76
N GLY A 405 -7.65 29.30 -0.58
CA GLY A 405 -8.05 27.93 -0.31
C GLY A 405 -9.45 27.60 -0.83
N ILE A 406 -9.73 26.31 -0.91
CA ILE A 406 -11.03 25.78 -1.34
C ILE A 406 -12.17 26.14 -0.35
N ASP A 407 -11.82 26.34 0.90
CA ASP A 407 -12.69 26.82 1.99
C ASP A 407 -12.93 28.32 2.00
N GLY A 408 -12.27 29.06 1.09
CA GLY A 408 -12.32 30.53 1.01
C GLY A 408 -11.33 31.24 1.94
N GLU A 409 -10.51 30.52 2.71
CA GLU A 409 -9.47 31.09 3.55
C GLU A 409 -8.15 31.22 2.79
N MET A 410 -7.27 32.13 3.25
CA MET A 410 -5.97 32.33 2.63
C MET A 410 -4.93 31.35 3.20
N ILE A 411 -4.35 30.55 2.34
CA ILE A 411 -3.29 29.60 2.69
C ILE A 411 -1.95 30.33 2.71
N THR A 412 -1.36 30.46 3.89
CA THR A 412 -0.05 31.10 4.12
C THR A 412 1.05 30.12 4.48
N GLN A 413 0.68 28.88 4.85
CA GLN A 413 1.58 27.81 5.22
C GLN A 413 1.36 26.60 4.32
N GLY A 414 2.42 25.86 4.00
CA GLY A 414 2.32 24.60 3.25
C GLY A 414 2.06 23.39 4.14
N ALA A 415 1.45 22.35 3.57
CA ALA A 415 1.12 21.13 4.29
C ALA A 415 2.35 20.44 4.91
N ILE A 416 3.48 20.43 4.20
CA ILE A 416 4.74 19.83 4.68
C ILE A 416 5.31 20.65 5.85
N ASN A 417 5.28 21.99 5.76
CA ASN A 417 5.76 22.85 6.84
C ASN A 417 4.89 22.71 8.09
N TYR A 418 3.57 22.63 7.94
CA TYR A 418 2.66 22.37 9.04
C TYR A 418 2.95 21.01 9.69
N TRP A 419 3.09 19.96 8.88
CA TRP A 419 3.38 18.61 9.36
C TRP A 419 4.71 18.57 10.12
N GLN A 420 5.75 19.25 9.64
CA GLN A 420 7.04 19.32 10.33
C GLN A 420 6.92 20.02 11.69
N ASN A 421 6.18 21.13 11.75
CA ASN A 421 5.96 21.85 13.02
C ASN A 421 5.22 20.96 14.04
N GLU A 422 4.24 20.14 13.61
CA GLU A 422 3.56 19.17 14.48
C GLU A 422 4.52 18.09 14.98
N VAL A 423 5.35 17.53 14.09
CA VAL A 423 6.39 16.55 14.45
C VAL A 423 7.35 17.13 15.49
N ASP A 424 7.84 18.34 15.27
CA ASP A 424 8.76 19.01 16.18
C ASP A 424 8.12 19.27 17.55
N SER A 425 6.85 19.65 17.57
CA SER A 425 6.09 19.87 18.80
C SER A 425 5.85 18.61 19.62
N LEU A 426 5.72 17.45 18.94
CA LEU A 426 5.47 16.15 19.54
C LEU A 426 6.77 15.36 19.82
N SER A 427 7.93 15.91 19.53
CA SER A 427 9.23 15.24 19.63
C SER A 427 9.54 14.66 21.02
N ASN A 428 8.98 15.24 22.08
CA ASN A 428 9.15 14.80 23.47
C ASN A 428 8.09 13.79 23.93
N ASP A 429 7.09 13.47 23.09
CA ASP A 429 6.05 12.46 23.35
C ASP A 429 6.02 11.44 22.23
N PRO A 430 6.80 10.34 22.34
CA PRO A 430 6.90 9.33 21.29
C PRO A 430 5.57 8.65 20.95
N ASP A 431 4.65 8.50 21.91
CA ASP A 431 3.34 7.87 21.68
C ASP A 431 2.45 8.78 20.84
N ALA A 432 2.34 10.06 21.22
CA ALA A 432 1.62 11.05 20.45
C ALA A 432 2.22 11.25 19.06
N LEU A 433 3.54 11.27 18.94
CA LEU A 433 4.26 11.38 17.67
C LEU A 433 3.95 10.18 16.75
N ASN A 434 4.03 8.95 17.26
CA ASN A 434 3.73 7.76 16.48
C ASN A 434 2.25 7.70 16.07
N GLU A 435 1.32 8.12 16.94
CA GLU A 435 -0.08 8.25 16.57
C GLU A 435 -0.28 9.30 15.48
N PHE A 436 0.38 10.44 15.56
CA PHE A 436 0.34 11.48 14.52
C PHE A 436 0.83 10.94 13.17
N TYR A 437 1.96 10.24 13.14
CA TYR A 437 2.48 9.61 11.93
C TYR A 437 1.49 8.61 11.32
N ARG A 438 0.84 7.77 12.14
CA ARG A 438 -0.18 6.82 11.65
C ARG A 438 -1.42 7.51 11.09
N GLN A 439 -1.81 8.65 11.65
CA GLN A 439 -2.99 9.40 11.21
C GLN A 439 -2.72 10.27 9.97
N PHE A 440 -1.51 10.83 9.88
CA PHE A 440 -1.08 11.75 8.83
C PHE A 440 0.25 11.31 8.20
N PRO A 441 0.29 10.13 7.59
CA PRO A 441 1.53 9.58 7.04
C PRO A 441 1.96 10.31 5.77
N ARG A 442 3.27 10.61 5.68
CA ARG A 442 3.93 11.08 4.46
C ARG A 442 4.56 9.94 3.67
N THR A 443 4.84 8.82 4.35
CA THR A 443 5.34 7.59 3.75
C THR A 443 4.52 6.39 4.23
N GLU A 444 4.61 5.27 3.55
CA GLU A 444 3.93 4.04 3.98
C GLU A 444 4.47 3.54 5.33
N SER A 445 5.75 3.73 5.61
CA SER A 445 6.37 3.39 6.89
C SER A 445 5.81 4.21 8.05
N HIS A 446 5.51 5.50 7.85
CA HIS A 446 4.81 6.31 8.85
C HIS A 446 3.45 5.71 9.23
N ALA A 447 2.69 5.23 8.26
CA ALA A 447 1.37 4.66 8.52
C ALA A 447 1.42 3.37 9.35
N PHE A 448 2.54 2.66 9.34
CA PHE A 448 2.71 1.38 10.03
C PHE A 448 3.65 1.46 11.25
N ARG A 449 3.83 2.64 11.83
CA ARG A 449 4.57 2.79 13.09
C ARG A 449 3.85 2.11 14.25
N ASP A 450 4.63 1.52 15.15
CA ASP A 450 4.11 0.84 16.34
C ASP A 450 3.98 1.79 17.53
N GLU A 451 3.29 1.37 18.57
CA GLU A 451 3.26 2.07 19.85
C GLU A 451 4.61 1.90 20.56
N SER A 452 5.13 2.98 21.15
CA SER A 452 6.48 3.03 21.75
C SER A 452 6.61 2.28 23.08
N LYS A 453 5.56 1.69 23.57
CA LYS A 453 5.47 1.20 24.98
C LYS A 453 6.39 0.02 25.34
N GLN A 454 7.12 -0.58 24.41
CA GLN A 454 7.82 -1.84 24.67
C GLN A 454 9.28 -1.90 24.21
N SER A 455 9.81 -0.92 23.50
CA SER A 455 11.21 -0.98 23.08
C SER A 455 12.16 -0.47 24.15
N LEU A 456 13.22 -1.24 24.39
CA LEU A 456 14.36 -0.85 25.22
C LEU A 456 15.19 0.28 24.56
N PHE A 457 15.12 0.42 23.25
CA PHE A 457 16.01 1.26 22.45
C PHE A 457 15.42 2.63 22.12
N ASN A 458 16.28 3.57 21.73
CA ASN A 458 15.90 4.93 21.33
C ASN A 458 15.12 4.91 20.01
N LEU A 459 13.79 4.87 20.13
CA LEU A 459 12.86 4.80 19.00
C LEU A 459 12.94 6.03 18.09
N THR A 460 13.21 7.20 18.63
CA THR A 460 13.32 8.42 17.84
C THR A 460 14.45 8.29 16.81
N LYS A 461 15.64 7.85 17.23
CA LYS A 461 16.76 7.61 16.31
C LYS A 461 16.46 6.50 15.30
N ILE A 462 15.84 5.41 15.73
CA ILE A 462 15.47 4.29 14.84
C ILE A 462 14.52 4.78 13.75
N TYR A 463 13.47 5.53 14.11
CA TYR A 463 12.50 6.01 13.13
C TYR A 463 13.08 7.12 12.23
N GLN A 464 13.92 7.99 12.73
CA GLN A 464 14.67 8.95 11.90
C GLN A 464 15.51 8.24 10.83
N GLN A 465 16.17 7.15 11.21
CA GLN A 465 16.95 6.34 10.26
C GLN A 465 16.06 5.64 9.24
N ILE A 466 14.92 5.08 9.66
CA ILE A 466 13.93 4.47 8.77
C ILE A 466 13.44 5.48 7.72
N ASP A 467 13.05 6.69 8.16
CA ASP A 467 12.58 7.76 7.29
C ASP A 467 13.66 8.21 6.29
N TYR A 468 14.91 8.29 6.76
CA TYR A 468 16.04 8.59 5.89
C TYR A 468 16.27 7.50 4.85
N ASN A 469 16.24 6.23 5.24
CA ASN A 469 16.40 5.10 4.33
C ASN A 469 15.32 5.07 3.25
N ASP A 470 14.06 5.38 3.61
CA ASP A 470 12.94 5.48 2.66
C ASP A 470 13.12 6.64 1.67
N SER A 471 13.86 7.70 2.05
CA SER A 471 14.19 8.82 1.17
C SER A 471 15.31 8.52 0.16
N LEU A 472 16.07 7.44 0.36
CA LEU A 472 17.19 7.09 -0.50
C LEU A 472 16.73 6.44 -1.81
N ILE A 473 17.54 6.60 -2.87
CA ILE A 473 17.29 5.92 -4.14
C ILE A 473 17.45 4.42 -3.95
N ILE A 474 16.42 3.65 -4.28
CA ILE A 474 16.42 2.19 -4.21
C ILE A 474 17.63 1.62 -4.97
N GLY A 475 18.40 0.74 -4.32
CA GLY A 475 19.56 0.05 -4.90
C GLY A 475 20.88 0.83 -4.86
N ARG A 476 20.90 2.06 -4.31
CA ARG A 476 22.16 2.82 -4.18
C ARG A 476 23.00 2.35 -2.99
N ASN A 477 22.38 2.15 -1.84
CA ASN A 477 23.09 1.81 -0.59
C ASN A 477 22.94 0.34 -0.20
N ILE A 478 21.94 -0.36 -0.72
CA ILE A 478 21.71 -1.79 -0.49
C ILE A 478 21.43 -2.51 -1.80
N THR A 479 22.04 -3.66 -1.99
CA THR A 479 21.77 -4.59 -3.10
C THR A 479 21.20 -5.89 -2.55
N GLN A 480 20.07 -6.33 -3.09
CA GLN A 480 19.49 -7.64 -2.79
C GLN A 480 20.08 -8.70 -3.71
N GLY A 481 20.40 -9.89 -3.18
CA GLY A 481 20.97 -10.97 -3.99
C GLY A 481 21.12 -12.29 -3.26
N SER A 482 21.86 -13.17 -3.90
CA SER A 482 22.11 -14.55 -3.45
C SER A 482 23.58 -14.92 -3.60
N PHE A 483 24.07 -15.76 -2.69
CA PHE A 483 25.36 -16.45 -2.82
C PHE A 483 25.15 -17.82 -3.45
N SER A 484 26.09 -18.22 -4.28
CA SER A 484 26.12 -19.56 -4.89
C SER A 484 27.54 -20.09 -5.00
N TRP A 485 27.71 -21.40 -4.87
CA TRP A 485 28.98 -22.04 -5.18
C TRP A 485 29.29 -21.93 -6.67
N GLU A 486 30.53 -21.70 -7.02
CA GLU A 486 31.01 -21.65 -8.41
C GLU A 486 30.68 -22.96 -9.13
N ASN A 487 29.99 -22.85 -10.27
CA ASN A 487 29.45 -23.95 -11.05
C ASN A 487 28.54 -24.94 -10.26
N GLY A 488 27.98 -24.53 -9.12
CA GLY A 488 27.17 -25.38 -8.25
C GLY A 488 27.94 -26.42 -7.45
N ILE A 489 29.27 -26.41 -7.50
CA ILE A 489 30.13 -27.38 -6.81
C ILE A 489 30.44 -26.88 -5.41
N LYS A 490 29.99 -27.62 -4.40
CA LYS A 490 30.20 -27.26 -2.99
C LYS A 490 31.68 -27.21 -2.64
N ASP A 491 32.01 -26.32 -1.70
CA ASP A 491 33.37 -26.11 -1.18
C ASP A 491 34.37 -25.53 -2.18
N THR A 492 33.91 -24.98 -3.28
CA THR A 492 34.67 -24.18 -4.24
C THR A 492 34.63 -22.70 -3.85
N LYS A 493 34.81 -21.79 -4.80
CA LYS A 493 34.58 -20.35 -4.57
C LYS A 493 33.10 -20.06 -4.49
N VAL A 494 32.73 -19.04 -3.71
CA VAL A 494 31.40 -18.51 -3.63
C VAL A 494 31.29 -17.25 -4.50
N ILE A 495 30.23 -17.14 -5.25
CA ILE A 495 29.90 -16.01 -6.15
C ILE A 495 28.70 -15.28 -5.62
N TRP A 496 28.75 -13.95 -5.59
CA TRP A 496 27.60 -13.08 -5.35
C TRP A 496 26.90 -12.75 -6.66
N SER A 497 25.57 -12.84 -6.67
CA SER A 497 24.74 -12.46 -7.79
C SER A 497 23.57 -11.57 -7.31
N PRO A 498 23.42 -10.34 -7.85
CA PRO A 498 22.22 -9.54 -7.61
C PRO A 498 20.98 -10.31 -8.06
N ASP A 499 20.00 -10.45 -7.19
CA ASP A 499 18.75 -11.17 -7.44
C ASP A 499 17.62 -10.58 -6.59
N LYS A 500 16.56 -10.11 -7.22
CA LYS A 500 15.38 -9.58 -6.54
C LYS A 500 14.63 -10.61 -5.68
N ARG A 501 14.91 -11.91 -5.87
CA ARG A 501 14.37 -13.02 -5.06
C ARG A 501 15.37 -13.49 -4.01
N GLY A 502 16.58 -12.95 -4.01
CA GLY A 502 17.63 -13.26 -3.04
C GLY A 502 17.18 -12.91 -1.62
N ARG A 503 17.74 -13.62 -0.64
CA ARG A 503 17.42 -13.42 0.77
C ARG A 503 18.41 -12.52 1.51
N PHE A 504 19.54 -12.21 0.86
CA PHE A 504 20.56 -11.34 1.41
C PHE A 504 20.37 -9.90 0.96
N PHE A 505 20.58 -8.98 1.88
CA PHE A 505 20.69 -7.55 1.64
C PHE A 505 22.08 -7.11 2.03
N VAL A 506 22.79 -6.42 1.13
CA VAL A 506 24.20 -6.12 1.27
C VAL A 506 24.46 -4.65 0.94
N SER A 507 25.11 -3.92 1.85
CA SER A 507 25.56 -2.54 1.63
C SER A 507 27.02 -2.45 1.17
N TRP A 508 27.84 -3.47 1.46
CA TRP A 508 29.23 -3.51 1.08
C TRP A 508 29.64 -4.91 0.61
N LEU A 509 30.37 -4.95 -0.49
CA LEU A 509 31.02 -6.16 -1.02
C LEU A 509 32.54 -6.00 -0.92
N PRO A 510 33.26 -6.98 -0.41
CA PRO A 510 34.72 -6.91 -0.29
C PRO A 510 35.39 -6.90 -1.66
N GLU A 511 36.55 -6.28 -1.75
CA GLU A 511 37.39 -6.33 -2.94
C GLU A 511 37.76 -7.77 -3.31
N ARG A 512 38.11 -8.02 -4.57
CA ARG A 512 38.40 -9.37 -5.07
C ARG A 512 39.53 -10.09 -4.29
N SER A 513 40.48 -9.33 -3.76
CA SER A 513 41.60 -9.84 -2.93
C SER A 513 41.12 -10.42 -1.59
N LEU A 514 40.01 -9.90 -1.04
CA LEU A 514 39.42 -10.34 0.22
C LEU A 514 38.34 -11.40 0.03
N GLN A 515 37.80 -11.55 -1.20
CA GLN A 515 36.76 -12.55 -1.46
C GLN A 515 37.31 -13.96 -1.38
N ASN A 516 36.54 -14.87 -0.76
CA ASN A 516 36.86 -16.28 -0.61
C ASN A 516 38.21 -16.54 0.09
N SER A 517 38.61 -15.65 0.99
CA SER A 517 39.84 -15.79 1.75
C SER A 517 39.70 -16.87 2.83
N VAL A 518 40.16 -18.07 2.53
CA VAL A 518 40.10 -19.24 3.41
C VAL A 518 41.48 -19.82 3.60
N THR A 519 41.89 -19.96 4.85
CA THR A 519 43.19 -20.59 5.21
C THR A 519 42.97 -22.02 5.69
N ILE A 520 43.77 -22.97 5.20
CA ILE A 520 43.71 -24.37 5.62
C ILE A 520 44.84 -24.65 6.57
N LYS A 521 44.53 -25.09 7.79
CA LYS A 521 45.50 -25.52 8.82
C LYS A 521 45.12 -26.90 9.36
N ASN A 522 45.98 -27.88 9.27
CA ASN A 522 45.73 -29.25 9.74
C ASN A 522 44.40 -29.86 9.23
N GLY A 523 44.10 -29.65 7.94
CA GLY A 523 42.87 -30.15 7.29
C GLY A 523 41.57 -29.42 7.69
N ARG A 524 41.67 -28.34 8.46
CA ARG A 524 40.51 -27.49 8.84
C ARG A 524 40.60 -26.15 8.13
N LYS A 525 39.43 -25.64 7.73
CA LYS A 525 39.25 -24.32 7.07
C LYS A 525 39.04 -23.23 8.10
N TYR A 526 39.75 -22.12 7.96
CA TYR A 526 39.68 -20.93 8.83
C TYR A 526 39.41 -19.70 7.98
N PRO A 527 38.71 -18.68 8.53
CA PRO A 527 38.52 -17.41 7.83
C PRO A 527 39.85 -16.68 7.67
N GLY A 528 40.12 -16.14 6.48
CA GLY A 528 41.32 -15.34 6.23
C GLY A 528 41.19 -13.88 6.63
N ASN A 529 39.96 -13.37 6.73
CA ASN A 529 39.64 -11.96 7.02
C ASN A 529 39.04 -11.78 8.43
N GLU A 530 39.48 -12.59 9.41
CA GLU A 530 39.02 -12.47 10.80
C GLU A 530 39.29 -11.10 11.42
N HIS A 531 40.25 -10.37 10.88
CA HIS A 531 40.60 -9.01 11.30
C HIS A 531 39.68 -7.95 10.76
N VAL A 532 38.94 -8.17 9.65
CA VAL A 532 38.09 -7.17 8.97
C VAL A 532 36.71 -7.07 9.61
N GLY A 533 36.11 -8.18 9.98
CA GLY A 533 34.75 -8.20 10.52
C GLY A 533 34.32 -9.56 11.03
N SER A 534 33.06 -9.68 11.41
CA SER A 534 32.47 -10.94 11.88
C SER A 534 30.99 -10.97 11.62
N PHE A 535 30.41 -12.17 11.66
CA PHE A 535 28.98 -12.40 11.59
C PHE A 535 28.40 -12.77 12.94
N GLY A 536 27.19 -12.26 13.23
CA GLY A 536 26.30 -12.72 14.29
C GLY A 536 25.13 -13.50 13.69
N CYS A 537 24.77 -14.65 14.28
CA CYS A 537 23.70 -15.50 13.76
C CYS A 537 22.83 -16.08 14.87
N ASP A 538 21.51 -15.90 14.70
CA ASP A 538 20.49 -16.70 15.40
C ASP A 538 19.94 -17.76 14.44
N SER A 539 20.03 -19.03 14.82
CA SER A 539 19.68 -20.17 13.97
C SER A 539 18.45 -20.93 14.49
N TYR A 540 17.86 -21.76 13.64
CA TYR A 540 16.79 -22.67 14.01
C TYR A 540 17.12 -24.12 13.58
N ASP A 541 16.62 -25.10 14.35
CA ASP A 541 16.93 -26.50 14.11
C ASP A 541 15.87 -27.28 13.31
N ILE A 542 14.60 -26.84 13.33
CA ILE A 542 13.48 -27.60 12.78
C ILE A 542 12.90 -26.89 11.56
N SER A 543 12.85 -27.62 10.44
CA SER A 543 12.27 -27.14 9.17
C SER A 543 10.75 -27.08 9.20
N GLY A 544 10.10 -28.10 9.77
CA GLY A 544 8.65 -28.27 9.78
C GLY A 544 7.98 -27.55 10.95
N VAL A 545 7.46 -26.36 10.71
CA VAL A 545 6.56 -25.66 11.62
C VAL A 545 5.26 -25.35 10.86
N VAL A 546 4.13 -25.43 11.56
CA VAL A 546 2.83 -24.99 11.00
C VAL A 546 3.01 -23.62 10.37
N VAL A 547 2.60 -23.48 9.11
CA VAL A 547 2.80 -22.26 8.31
C VAL A 547 2.43 -21.00 9.11
N GLY A 548 3.41 -20.11 9.28
CA GLY A 548 3.24 -18.83 9.97
C GLY A 548 3.56 -18.81 11.47
N LYS A 549 4.01 -19.92 12.10
CA LYS A 549 4.35 -19.98 13.54
C LYS A 549 5.85 -20.16 13.85
N GLY A 550 6.72 -20.23 12.85
CA GLY A 550 8.18 -20.40 13.08
C GLY A 550 8.94 -19.08 13.05
N SER A 551 9.87 -18.89 13.98
CA SER A 551 10.83 -17.77 13.93
C SER A 551 11.72 -17.87 12.69
N ASN A 552 12.11 -16.74 12.11
CA ASN A 552 13.12 -16.68 11.06
C ASN A 552 14.50 -17.00 11.65
N GLY A 553 15.42 -17.47 10.82
CA GLY A 553 16.83 -17.39 11.13
C GLY A 553 17.40 -16.05 10.69
N SER A 554 18.41 -15.54 11.38
CA SER A 554 19.05 -14.28 11.03
C SER A 554 20.57 -14.39 10.96
N LEU A 555 21.15 -13.60 10.05
CA LEU A 555 22.61 -13.37 9.96
C LEU A 555 22.84 -11.87 9.74
N HIS A 556 23.71 -11.29 10.55
CA HIS A 556 24.16 -9.92 10.38
C HIS A 556 25.68 -9.89 10.31
N GLY A 557 26.20 -9.18 9.31
CA GLY A 557 27.64 -8.96 9.16
C GLY A 557 28.00 -7.55 9.61
N MET A 558 29.04 -7.43 10.44
CA MET A 558 29.54 -6.15 10.93
C MET A 558 31.06 -6.06 10.76
N THR A 559 31.54 -4.94 10.24
CA THR A 559 32.97 -4.64 10.12
C THR A 559 33.54 -4.12 11.44
N LYS A 560 34.84 -4.25 11.61
CA LYS A 560 35.54 -3.70 12.76
C LYS A 560 35.83 -2.20 12.56
N PHE A 561 36.22 -1.56 13.64
CA PHE A 561 36.58 -0.14 13.64
C PHE A 561 37.93 0.08 12.91
N ASN A 562 38.04 1.18 12.17
CA ASN A 562 39.25 1.69 11.55
C ASN A 562 39.93 0.72 10.53
N MET A 563 39.16 0.22 9.58
CA MET A 563 39.59 -0.63 8.47
C MET A 563 39.85 0.18 7.20
N ASP A 564 40.97 -0.02 6.53
CA ASP A 564 41.35 0.72 5.31
C ASP A 564 40.47 0.35 4.09
N ASN A 565 40.08 -0.93 4.00
CA ASN A 565 39.39 -1.49 2.82
C ASN A 565 37.96 -1.96 3.12
N ALA A 566 37.36 -1.48 4.22
CA ALA A 566 36.00 -1.80 4.62
C ALA A 566 35.34 -0.61 5.35
N PRO A 567 34.01 -0.54 5.36
CA PRO A 567 33.31 0.41 6.21
C PRO A 567 33.77 0.26 7.67
N SER A 568 33.77 1.37 8.41
CA SER A 568 34.31 1.38 9.78
C SER A 568 33.17 1.18 10.80
N ASN A 569 33.15 0.05 11.48
CA ASN A 569 32.17 -0.27 12.54
C ASN A 569 30.71 -0.22 12.04
N GLU A 570 30.46 -0.76 10.84
CA GLU A 570 29.15 -0.70 10.21
C GLU A 570 28.58 -2.11 9.95
N PHE A 571 27.25 -2.23 10.00
CA PHE A 571 26.55 -3.37 9.45
C PHE A 571 26.62 -3.34 7.92
N PHE A 572 27.05 -4.43 7.30
CA PHE A 572 27.21 -4.53 5.86
C PHE A 572 26.35 -5.62 5.21
N LEU A 573 25.75 -6.51 6.01
CA LEU A 573 24.91 -7.59 5.51
C LEU A 573 23.76 -7.89 6.49
N GLU A 574 22.57 -8.03 5.92
CA GLU A 574 21.38 -8.55 6.60
C GLU A 574 20.85 -9.77 5.86
N TYR A 575 20.54 -10.82 6.62
CA TYR A 575 19.71 -11.94 6.20
C TYR A 575 18.69 -12.25 7.29
N ILE A 576 17.41 -12.15 6.98
CA ILE A 576 16.31 -12.52 7.89
C ILE A 576 15.31 -13.33 7.08
N ALA A 577 15.37 -14.66 7.18
CA ALA A 577 14.49 -15.53 6.40
C ALA A 577 14.32 -16.91 7.04
N ARG A 578 13.26 -17.61 6.60
CA ARG A 578 13.04 -19.01 6.90
C ARG A 578 12.80 -19.75 5.59
N PRO A 579 13.86 -20.26 4.92
CA PRO A 579 13.72 -21.08 3.74
C PRO A 579 13.00 -22.40 4.02
N GLN A 580 12.68 -23.11 2.95
CA GLN A 580 11.83 -24.30 2.99
C GLN A 580 12.39 -25.41 3.89
N THR A 581 13.74 -25.54 3.93
CA THR A 581 14.43 -26.46 4.84
C THR A 581 15.53 -25.73 5.60
N ALA A 582 15.86 -26.24 6.81
CA ALA A 582 16.95 -25.69 7.62
C ALA A 582 18.31 -25.86 6.93
N GLU A 583 18.48 -26.91 6.15
CA GLU A 583 19.71 -27.20 5.39
C GLU A 583 20.00 -26.12 4.35
N ILE A 584 18.98 -25.56 3.70
CA ILE A 584 19.14 -24.40 2.79
C ILE A 584 19.69 -23.20 3.57
N PHE A 585 19.08 -22.90 4.72
CA PHE A 585 19.58 -21.84 5.60
C PHE A 585 21.05 -22.06 5.99
N PHE A 586 21.40 -23.27 6.44
CA PHE A 586 22.77 -23.57 6.88
C PHE A 586 23.79 -23.40 5.74
N GLU A 587 23.43 -23.81 4.53
CA GLU A 587 24.28 -23.69 3.35
C GLU A 587 24.44 -22.22 2.93
N GLU A 588 23.36 -21.43 2.96
CA GLU A 588 23.40 -20.00 2.65
C GLU A 588 24.28 -19.23 3.65
N ILE A 589 24.17 -19.51 4.95
CA ILE A 589 25.01 -18.90 5.97
C ILE A 589 26.49 -19.27 5.77
N LEU A 590 26.78 -20.54 5.48
CA LEU A 590 28.14 -20.99 5.20
C LEU A 590 28.72 -20.25 3.98
N MET A 591 27.95 -20.14 2.89
CA MET A 591 28.41 -19.43 1.69
C MET A 591 28.73 -17.96 1.98
N ALA A 592 27.90 -17.26 2.76
CA ALA A 592 28.18 -15.87 3.15
C ALA A 592 29.50 -15.77 3.94
N CYS A 593 29.69 -16.62 4.92
CA CYS A 593 30.94 -16.66 5.71
C CYS A 593 32.18 -16.94 4.84
N VAL A 594 32.09 -17.86 3.88
CA VAL A 594 33.19 -18.21 2.95
C VAL A 594 33.46 -17.06 2.00
N PHE A 595 32.43 -16.44 1.40
CA PHE A 595 32.60 -15.33 0.47
C PHE A 595 33.35 -14.15 1.10
N TYR A 596 32.94 -13.75 2.32
CA TYR A 596 33.61 -12.67 3.05
C TYR A 596 34.90 -13.11 3.74
N GLY A 597 35.15 -14.41 3.87
CA GLY A 597 36.31 -14.94 4.62
C GLY A 597 36.27 -14.53 6.10
N MET A 598 35.10 -14.33 6.69
CA MET A 598 34.92 -13.82 8.06
C MET A 598 34.35 -14.88 9.01
N PRO A 599 34.69 -14.82 10.31
CA PRO A 599 34.17 -15.74 11.31
C PRO A 599 32.73 -15.43 11.70
N ILE A 600 32.09 -16.42 12.34
CA ILE A 600 30.72 -16.33 12.81
C ILE A 600 30.59 -16.64 14.29
N LEU A 601 29.88 -15.80 15.04
CA LEU A 601 29.38 -16.09 16.37
C LEU A 601 27.91 -16.48 16.26
N CYS A 602 27.59 -17.73 16.54
CA CYS A 602 26.24 -18.26 16.43
C CYS A 602 25.69 -18.60 17.81
N GLU A 603 24.38 -18.40 17.99
CA GLU A 603 23.65 -18.93 19.14
C GLU A 603 23.77 -20.48 19.15
N ASN A 604 24.21 -21.06 20.25
CA ASN A 604 24.46 -22.51 20.34
C ASN A 604 23.35 -23.28 21.07
N ASN A 605 22.26 -22.63 21.48
CA ASN A 605 21.08 -23.30 22.05
C ASN A 605 20.44 -24.24 21.00
N LYS A 606 20.64 -23.94 19.72
CA LYS A 606 20.20 -24.73 18.56
C LYS A 606 21.41 -25.07 17.69
N PRO A 607 22.17 -26.17 17.99
CA PRO A 607 23.51 -26.37 17.49
C PRO A 607 23.62 -26.95 16.08
N ARG A 608 22.52 -27.25 15.36
CA ARG A 608 22.56 -27.92 14.04
C ARG A 608 23.39 -27.15 13.01
N LEU A 609 23.29 -25.82 12.99
CA LEU A 609 24.13 -24.98 12.10
C LEU A 609 25.63 -25.18 12.40
N LEU A 610 26.00 -25.19 13.68
CA LEU A 610 27.38 -25.39 14.11
C LEU A 610 27.91 -26.80 13.76
N TYR A 611 27.06 -27.83 13.87
CA TYR A 611 27.39 -29.19 13.39
C TYR A 611 27.57 -29.20 11.88
N HIS A 612 26.74 -28.44 11.12
CA HIS A 612 26.92 -28.32 9.67
C HIS A 612 28.30 -27.75 9.32
N PHE A 613 28.73 -26.66 9.98
CA PHE A 613 30.03 -26.07 9.78
C PHE A 613 31.15 -27.08 10.14
N LYS A 614 31.04 -27.79 11.27
CA LYS A 614 32.00 -28.81 11.68
C LYS A 614 32.12 -29.95 10.68
N ASN A 615 31.00 -30.53 10.26
CA ASN A 615 30.96 -31.69 9.34
C ASN A 615 31.47 -31.34 7.93
N ARG A 616 31.33 -30.06 7.52
CA ARG A 616 31.88 -29.54 6.25
C ARG A 616 33.35 -29.09 6.36
N GLY A 617 33.98 -29.25 7.51
CA GLY A 617 35.38 -28.86 7.73
C GLY A 617 35.62 -27.37 8.02
N TYR A 618 34.54 -26.60 8.23
CA TYR A 618 34.56 -25.16 8.51
C TYR A 618 34.45 -24.84 10.01
N ARG A 619 34.74 -25.76 10.91
CA ARG A 619 34.71 -25.47 12.37
C ARG A 619 35.54 -24.24 12.74
N GLY A 620 36.64 -23.96 12.02
CA GLY A 620 37.48 -22.80 12.25
C GLY A 620 36.80 -21.44 12.03
N PHE A 621 35.67 -21.39 11.30
CA PHE A 621 34.85 -20.17 11.14
C PHE A 621 33.98 -19.86 12.36
N SER A 622 33.59 -20.89 13.15
CA SER A 622 32.79 -20.69 14.35
C SER A 622 33.70 -20.27 15.52
N ILE A 623 33.52 -19.02 15.99
CA ILE A 623 34.26 -18.51 17.15
C ILE A 623 33.61 -18.96 18.46
N ASN A 624 34.44 -19.06 19.48
CA ASN A 624 33.97 -19.29 20.85
C ASN A 624 33.50 -17.96 21.45
N ARG A 625 32.63 -18.03 22.46
CA ARG A 625 32.15 -16.83 23.17
C ARG A 625 33.33 -16.03 23.73
N PRO A 626 33.36 -14.70 23.56
CA PRO A 626 34.50 -13.87 23.93
C PRO A 626 34.62 -13.58 25.44
N ASP A 627 33.51 -13.74 26.19
CA ASP A 627 33.44 -13.42 27.63
C ASP A 627 34.04 -14.49 28.54
N LYS A 628 34.44 -15.66 28.00
CA LYS A 628 35.06 -16.74 28.76
C LYS A 628 36.40 -17.22 28.18
N THR A 629 37.34 -17.47 29.04
CA THR A 629 38.57 -18.11 28.62
C THR A 629 38.31 -19.57 28.18
N PHE A 630 39.11 -20.09 27.25
CA PHE A 630 38.93 -21.42 26.66
C PHE A 630 38.79 -22.52 27.70
N ASN A 631 39.54 -22.45 28.83
CA ASN A 631 39.49 -23.44 29.89
C ASN A 631 38.13 -23.49 30.60
N LYS A 632 37.40 -22.37 30.67
CA LYS A 632 36.07 -22.22 31.32
C LYS A 632 34.92 -22.60 30.40
N LEU A 633 35.19 -22.93 29.12
CA LEU A 633 34.13 -23.32 28.16
C LEU A 633 33.68 -24.76 28.45
N SER A 634 32.39 -25.02 28.21
CA SER A 634 31.81 -26.36 28.22
C SER A 634 32.43 -27.24 27.13
N LYS A 635 32.25 -28.55 27.22
CA LYS A 635 32.73 -29.50 26.18
C LYS A 635 32.12 -29.15 24.80
N THR A 636 30.86 -28.85 24.75
CA THR A 636 30.13 -28.49 23.52
C THR A 636 30.66 -27.18 22.93
N GLU A 637 30.89 -26.15 23.75
CA GLU A 637 31.46 -24.87 23.28
C GLU A 637 32.87 -25.02 22.74
N LYS A 638 33.71 -25.85 23.38
CA LYS A 638 35.06 -26.18 22.85
C LYS A 638 34.99 -26.88 21.49
N GLU A 639 34.03 -27.78 21.35
CA GLU A 639 33.87 -28.60 20.14
C GLU A 639 33.25 -27.84 18.98
N LEU A 640 32.19 -27.04 19.21
CA LEU A 640 31.40 -26.40 18.18
C LEU A 640 31.58 -24.88 18.10
N GLY A 641 31.91 -24.22 19.19
CA GLY A 641 31.90 -22.76 19.31
C GLY A 641 30.51 -22.21 19.68
N GLY A 642 30.33 -20.94 19.40
CA GLY A 642 29.07 -20.24 19.63
C GLY A 642 28.90 -19.71 21.06
N ILE A 643 27.73 -19.11 21.33
CA ILE A 643 27.36 -18.51 22.62
C ILE A 643 25.96 -18.95 23.02
N PRO A 644 25.72 -19.39 24.29
CA PRO A 644 24.38 -19.66 24.76
C PRO A 644 23.66 -18.34 25.09
N ASN A 645 22.46 -18.14 24.55
CA ASN A 645 21.61 -16.97 24.78
C ASN A 645 20.52 -17.24 25.82
N SER A 646 20.80 -18.14 26.79
CA SER A 646 19.84 -18.55 27.83
C SER A 646 19.97 -17.75 29.12
N SER A 647 21.11 -17.10 29.37
CA SER A 647 21.29 -16.28 30.58
C SER A 647 20.88 -14.84 30.35
N GLU A 648 20.30 -14.25 31.39
CA GLU A 648 19.86 -12.86 31.40
C GLU A 648 21.03 -11.88 31.19
N ASP A 649 22.19 -12.17 31.79
CA ASP A 649 23.41 -11.40 31.62
C ASP A 649 23.87 -11.30 30.17
N VAL A 650 23.82 -12.40 29.40
CA VAL A 650 24.17 -12.42 27.99
C VAL A 650 23.19 -11.58 27.17
N LYS A 651 21.91 -11.68 27.45
CA LYS A 651 20.87 -10.88 26.77
C LYS A 651 21.03 -9.39 27.04
N GLN A 652 21.26 -9.02 28.30
CA GLN A 652 21.51 -7.63 28.67
C GLN A 652 22.80 -7.08 28.01
N SER A 653 23.85 -7.88 27.97
CA SER A 653 25.09 -7.49 27.28
C SER A 653 24.88 -7.26 25.78
N HIS A 654 24.09 -8.11 25.12
CA HIS A 654 23.73 -7.92 23.70
C HIS A 654 22.87 -6.68 23.51
N ALA A 655 21.86 -6.47 24.37
CA ALA A 655 20.99 -5.29 24.32
C ALA A 655 21.78 -3.99 24.51
N SER A 656 22.68 -3.93 25.49
CA SER A 656 23.54 -2.76 25.73
C SER A 656 24.50 -2.47 24.56
N ALA A 657 24.99 -3.52 23.88
CA ALA A 657 25.81 -3.35 22.68
C ALA A 657 25.01 -2.75 21.52
N ILE A 658 23.78 -3.20 21.32
CA ILE A 658 22.88 -2.66 20.31
C ILE A 658 22.48 -1.21 20.65
N GLU A 659 22.15 -0.94 21.91
CA GLU A 659 21.83 0.41 22.37
C GLU A 659 23.00 1.38 22.11
N SER A 660 24.21 0.98 22.47
CA SER A 660 25.43 1.76 22.19
C SER A 660 25.65 1.99 20.69
N TYR A 661 25.32 1.01 19.86
CA TYR A 661 25.41 1.15 18.41
C TYR A 661 24.36 2.13 17.88
N ILE A 662 23.10 2.02 18.34
CA ILE A 662 22.02 2.93 17.96
C ILE A 662 22.40 4.38 18.29
N GLU A 663 22.90 4.62 19.49
CA GLU A 663 23.29 5.98 19.90
C GLU A 663 24.37 6.58 18.98
N LYS A 664 25.29 5.78 18.47
CA LYS A 664 26.42 6.25 17.66
C LYS A 664 26.20 6.24 16.15
N HIS A 665 25.38 5.31 15.62
CA HIS A 665 25.34 5.02 14.20
C HIS A 665 23.94 5.05 13.58
N VAL A 666 22.91 5.38 14.37
CA VAL A 666 21.51 5.38 13.90
C VAL A 666 20.88 6.76 14.14
N GLY A 667 20.09 7.23 13.16
CA GLY A 667 19.41 8.51 13.25
C GLY A 667 20.35 9.72 13.24
N LEU A 668 19.89 10.87 13.69
CA LEU A 668 20.70 12.08 13.84
C LEU A 668 21.54 12.03 15.12
N ASP A 669 22.76 12.52 15.07
CA ASP A 669 23.61 12.72 16.25
C ASP A 669 23.35 14.10 16.84
N LEU A 670 22.34 14.19 17.69
CA LEU A 670 21.93 15.46 18.32
C LEU A 670 22.98 16.04 19.28
N ILE A 671 23.95 15.24 19.72
CA ILE A 671 24.96 15.65 20.71
C ILE A 671 26.27 16.05 20.03
N GLN A 672 26.39 15.84 18.71
CA GLN A 672 27.61 16.13 17.92
C GLN A 672 28.88 15.43 18.45
N SER A 673 28.71 14.33 19.18
CA SER A 673 29.83 13.67 19.86
C SER A 673 30.53 12.61 19.01
N TYR A 674 29.86 12.12 17.97
CA TYR A 674 30.35 10.98 17.18
C TYR A 674 30.43 11.25 15.67
N ARG A 675 29.62 12.17 15.15
CA ARG A 675 29.49 12.51 13.73
C ARG A 675 29.42 14.02 13.54
N ASN A 676 29.60 14.49 12.30
CA ASN A 676 29.42 15.91 11.98
C ASN A 676 27.95 16.31 12.04
N ASP A 677 27.69 17.59 12.16
CA ASP A 677 26.33 18.17 12.10
C ASP A 677 25.59 17.71 10.87
N ASP A 678 24.31 17.36 11.02
CA ASP A 678 23.38 16.94 9.97
C ASP A 678 23.71 15.60 9.26
N GLU A 679 24.67 14.81 9.73
CA GLU A 679 24.93 13.48 9.18
C GLU A 679 23.99 12.44 9.78
N MET A 680 23.22 11.80 8.90
CA MET A 680 22.40 10.65 9.26
C MET A 680 23.24 9.41 9.48
N GLY A 681 22.72 8.49 10.31
CA GLY A 681 23.34 7.22 10.57
C GLY A 681 23.51 6.32 9.33
N VAL A 682 24.38 5.35 9.46
CA VAL A 682 24.78 4.40 8.38
C VAL A 682 24.09 3.05 8.45
N MET A 683 23.06 2.91 9.25
CA MET A 683 22.28 1.67 9.37
C MET A 683 21.19 1.62 8.29
N TYR A 684 21.49 0.99 7.15
CA TYR A 684 20.59 0.95 5.99
C TYR A 684 19.59 -0.22 5.99
N PHE A 685 19.69 -1.16 6.95
CA PHE A 685 18.87 -2.39 6.97
C PHE A 685 17.54 -2.18 7.67
N GLN A 686 16.52 -1.95 6.86
CA GLN A 686 15.17 -1.60 7.28
C GLN A 686 14.55 -2.62 8.24
N ARG A 687 14.66 -3.92 7.93
CA ARG A 687 14.03 -4.98 8.73
C ARG A 687 14.68 -5.14 10.11
N THR A 688 16.00 -4.95 10.17
CA THR A 688 16.72 -4.93 11.44
C THR A 688 16.29 -3.74 12.31
N LEU A 689 16.15 -2.54 11.72
CA LEU A 689 15.63 -1.36 12.43
C LEU A 689 14.20 -1.59 12.94
N GLU A 690 13.33 -2.18 12.12
CA GLU A 690 11.96 -2.55 12.52
C GLU A 690 11.91 -3.59 13.65
N ASP A 691 12.84 -4.54 13.68
CA ASP A 691 12.97 -5.53 14.76
C ASP A 691 13.49 -4.89 16.04
N TRP A 692 14.47 -3.98 15.94
CA TRP A 692 14.95 -3.21 17.10
C TRP A 692 13.85 -2.31 17.68
N ALA A 693 13.01 -1.70 16.84
CA ALA A 693 11.88 -0.90 17.29
C ALA A 693 10.86 -1.70 18.12
N LYS A 694 10.81 -3.02 17.96
CA LYS A 694 9.89 -3.93 18.66
C LYS A 694 10.55 -4.72 19.78
N PHE A 695 11.84 -4.52 20.00
CA PHE A 695 12.60 -5.35 20.93
C PHE A 695 12.15 -5.11 22.38
N ASP A 696 11.67 -6.17 23.02
CA ASP A 696 11.35 -6.22 24.44
C ASP A 696 12.17 -7.34 25.10
N ILE A 697 13.01 -6.98 26.07
CA ILE A 697 13.89 -7.92 26.76
C ILE A 697 13.08 -8.95 27.60
N ASN A 698 11.87 -8.61 28.00
CA ASN A 698 10.98 -9.44 28.83
C ASN A 698 10.05 -10.33 28.02
N ASN A 699 9.90 -10.07 26.71
CA ASN A 699 9.00 -10.81 25.84
C ASN A 699 9.79 -11.77 24.96
N ARG A 700 9.44 -13.07 25.00
CA ARG A 700 10.13 -14.13 24.23
C ARG A 700 9.49 -14.35 22.87
#